data_9539d90b53775d1170a2800017a40ea5
#
_entry.id   9539d90b53775d1170a2800017a40ea5
#
_cell.length_a   1.000
_cell.length_b   1.000
_cell.length_c   1.000
_cell.angle_alpha   90.00
_cell.angle_beta   90.00
_cell.angle_gamma   90.00
#
_symmetry.space_group_name_H-M   'P 1'
#
loop_
_entity.id
_entity.type
_entity.pdbx_description
1 polymer ?
#
loop_
_entity_poly.entity_id
_entity_poly.type
_entity_poly.pdbx_seq_one_letter_code
_entity_poly.pdbx_strand_id
1 'polypeptide(L)'
;VTELADTRPAGAAAPPTPPVALGPAAGPAPAWAGAVAALAGVVDAAVVANRGWDLAWERQSWQDSASQGREHLSVRVHDDEVQIGPRWVPGTTAGCPGCAEARSRSAVGHPLASSPAVPRRRVGALAPVLPELLEAAARHLARAPLGPGELLAVGPAGTRRHRVHRSVHCALCGPVPGPATTPGPLRLVARPVAADDPTRGAVGTPVLDRAALHRDLVDDRFGPVRAVLRESRVPFAMSMAVLPEAPAMGHGRASTFAQTESVAVLEAYERLGGFPFDAPVLEDVPWSEVADRAVDPLTLGRLTGEQLAHPSCRVRPFDASTPMDWVWGHDLVTGRPLLVPADVGFYQYDYAFRRDRRAAREAGPGAQRRWFHESSSGCAVGSSFEEAALHALFEVAERDAFQLAWHAARPLPAIDPGSVPDGTTQALLRLVAARGFDVHLLVATQDVAVPVVWVLAVDREGRFPATFSSAGSGADPVGAVRGALREVAQLVTNPVDWTRAQAEAMHEDPWLVRELEDHVRVNSLPEALPRVTAALGGPRTTLAEAFPDWPGRVGRAARGDLRGSLALVRDLFVAAGLDRLVLVDQTSRDHADVGISVVKAVVPHSLPMCFGHAHQRLAGLPRLDRALAGTPQAARRPPYDPHPFP
;
A
#
# COMPACT_ATOMS: atom_id res chain seq x y z
N VAL A 1 3.97 39.88 -21.64
CA VAL A 1 4.81 41.01 -21.21
C VAL A 1 3.87 42.04 -20.62
N THR A 2 3.73 42.06 -19.31
CA THR A 2 3.18 43.22 -18.57
C THR A 2 3.90 43.19 -17.21
N GLU A 3 4.78 44.17 -17.03
CA GLU A 3 5.49 44.47 -15.79
C GLU A 3 4.46 44.76 -14.70
N LEU A 4 4.49 43.98 -13.62
CA LEU A 4 3.85 44.31 -12.34
C LEU A 4 4.87 45.14 -11.55
N ALA A 5 4.63 46.44 -11.49
CA ALA A 5 5.39 47.39 -10.69
C ALA A 5 5.35 46.99 -9.20
N ASP A 6 6.55 46.93 -8.61
CA ASP A 6 6.78 46.75 -7.17
C ASP A 6 6.30 48.00 -6.42
N THR A 7 5.11 47.96 -5.85
CA THR A 7 4.58 49.00 -4.96
C THR A 7 4.76 48.58 -3.50
N ARG A 8 5.99 48.64 -2.99
CA ARG A 8 6.21 48.66 -1.55
C ARG A 8 6.08 50.09 -1.05
N PRO A 9 5.26 50.37 -0.03
CA PRO A 9 5.20 51.68 0.59
C PRO A 9 6.55 51.99 1.28
N ALA A 10 7.16 53.11 0.94
CA ALA A 10 8.34 53.62 1.62
C ALA A 10 7.97 53.97 3.07
N GLY A 11 8.51 53.23 4.04
CA GLY A 11 8.34 53.54 5.47
C GLY A 11 8.04 52.33 6.37
N ALA A 12 8.00 51.09 5.87
CA ALA A 12 7.89 49.92 6.73
C ALA A 12 9.23 49.73 7.48
N ALA A 13 9.19 49.75 8.82
CA ALA A 13 10.32 49.32 9.66
C ALA A 13 10.78 47.93 9.24
N ALA A 14 12.10 47.70 9.16
CA ALA A 14 12.63 46.38 8.87
C ALA A 14 11.98 45.35 9.79
N PRO A 15 11.50 44.21 9.27
CA PRO A 15 10.89 43.20 10.11
C PRO A 15 11.88 42.81 11.21
N PRO A 16 11.42 42.60 12.46
CA PRO A 16 12.29 42.21 13.55
C PRO A 16 13.08 40.96 13.17
N THR A 17 14.39 40.96 13.43
CA THR A 17 15.27 39.81 13.18
C THR A 17 14.60 38.54 13.75
N PRO A 18 14.48 37.46 12.98
CA PRO A 18 13.81 36.26 13.45
C PRO A 18 14.50 35.72 14.72
N PRO A 19 13.74 35.23 15.71
CA PRO A 19 14.30 34.80 16.98
C PRO A 19 15.21 33.59 16.81
N VAL A 20 16.38 33.64 17.46
CA VAL A 20 17.31 32.51 17.59
C VAL A 20 17.11 31.90 18.99
N ALA A 21 16.81 30.62 19.06
CA ALA A 21 16.71 29.87 20.31
C ALA A 21 17.74 28.73 20.35
N LEU A 22 18.46 28.62 21.46
CA LEU A 22 19.39 27.53 21.72
C LEU A 22 18.79 26.53 22.68
N GLY A 23 18.81 25.25 22.34
CA GLY A 23 18.26 24.18 23.17
C GLY A 23 19.15 23.87 24.37
N PRO A 24 18.59 23.17 25.38
CA PRO A 24 19.27 22.89 26.65
C PRO A 24 20.54 22.06 26.48
N ALA A 25 20.61 21.21 25.46
CA ALA A 25 21.81 20.41 25.16
C ALA A 25 22.91 21.19 24.45
N ALA A 26 22.65 22.43 23.98
CA ALA A 26 23.66 23.28 23.37
C ALA A 26 24.73 23.73 24.38
N GLY A 27 24.41 23.75 25.66
CA GLY A 27 25.26 24.25 26.73
C GLY A 27 25.29 25.79 26.86
N PRO A 28 25.85 26.34 27.93
CA PRO A 28 25.91 27.77 28.12
C PRO A 28 26.90 28.40 27.11
N ALA A 29 26.42 29.40 26.35
CA ALA A 29 27.19 30.18 25.38
C ALA A 29 28.13 29.33 24.47
N PRO A 30 27.60 28.39 23.68
CA PRO A 30 28.44 27.55 22.83
C PRO A 30 29.19 28.41 21.81
N ALA A 31 30.45 28.04 21.50
CA ALA A 31 31.31 28.79 20.55
C ALA A 31 30.65 29.00 19.17
N TRP A 32 29.72 28.11 18.78
CA TRP A 32 28.99 28.16 17.52
C TRP A 32 27.71 29.02 17.55
N ALA A 33 27.35 29.64 18.70
CA ALA A 33 26.14 30.47 18.81
C ALA A 33 26.16 31.68 17.88
N GLY A 34 27.33 32.33 17.72
CA GLY A 34 27.52 33.43 16.76
C GLY A 34 27.30 33.03 15.31
N ALA A 35 27.72 31.83 14.94
CA ALA A 35 27.54 31.30 13.58
C ALA A 35 26.04 30.92 13.32
N VAL A 36 25.31 30.48 14.32
CA VAL A 36 23.85 30.27 14.21
C VAL A 36 23.11 31.61 14.06
N ALA A 37 23.55 32.65 14.78
CA ALA A 37 23.00 34.00 14.64
C ALA A 37 23.26 34.56 13.22
N ALA A 38 24.45 34.33 12.67
CA ALA A 38 24.76 34.68 11.28
C ALA A 38 23.87 33.92 10.27
N LEU A 39 23.56 32.63 10.52
CA LEU A 39 22.63 31.85 9.72
C LEU A 39 21.21 32.43 9.78
N ALA A 40 20.74 32.87 10.96
CA ALA A 40 19.44 33.49 11.13
C ALA A 40 19.31 34.81 10.35
N GLY A 41 20.42 35.54 10.17
CA GLY A 41 20.46 36.73 9.33
C GLY A 41 20.35 36.47 7.82
N VAL A 42 20.52 35.23 7.39
CA VAL A 42 20.43 34.81 5.97
C VAL A 42 19.06 34.21 5.64
N VAL A 43 18.38 33.61 6.62
CA VAL A 43 17.10 32.96 6.44
C VAL A 43 16.01 33.73 7.18
N ASP A 44 14.88 33.99 6.52
CA ASP A 44 13.72 34.67 7.12
C ASP A 44 12.83 33.65 7.84
N ALA A 45 13.39 33.03 8.89
CA ALA A 45 12.72 31.98 9.66
C ALA A 45 13.15 32.01 11.13
N ALA A 46 12.31 31.50 12.04
CA ALA A 46 12.73 31.25 13.41
C ALA A 46 13.79 30.13 13.41
N VAL A 47 15.02 30.46 13.83
CA VAL A 47 16.12 29.49 13.88
C VAL A 47 16.25 28.93 15.27
N VAL A 48 16.17 27.61 15.37
CA VAL A 48 16.33 26.88 16.63
C VAL A 48 17.50 25.90 16.50
N ALA A 49 18.40 25.90 17.47
CA ALA A 49 19.62 25.10 17.40
C ALA A 49 19.84 24.28 18.67
N ASN A 50 20.16 22.99 18.50
CA ASN A 50 20.44 22.10 19.63
C ASN A 50 21.49 21.03 19.26
N ARG A 51 22.06 20.39 20.26
CA ARG A 51 22.86 19.16 20.10
C ARG A 51 21.97 17.93 20.11
N GLY A 52 21.98 17.19 19.00
CA GLY A 52 21.15 16.01 18.83
C GLY A 52 19.65 16.32 18.85
N TRP A 53 18.85 15.38 19.32
CA TRP A 53 17.41 15.46 19.37
C TRP A 53 16.90 15.49 20.83
N ASP A 54 16.13 16.51 21.16
CA ASP A 54 15.38 16.61 22.42
C ASP A 54 13.90 16.86 22.09
N LEU A 55 13.07 15.83 22.28
CA LEU A 55 11.66 15.86 21.87
C LEU A 55 10.86 16.96 22.55
N ALA A 56 11.08 17.20 23.83
CA ALA A 56 10.29 18.18 24.58
C ALA A 56 10.60 19.59 24.09
N TRP A 57 11.89 19.89 23.93
CA TRP A 57 12.34 21.19 23.45
C TRP A 57 11.97 21.44 21.99
N GLU A 58 12.17 20.46 21.09
CA GLU A 58 11.81 20.55 19.67
C GLU A 58 10.30 20.75 19.51
N ARG A 59 9.49 20.05 20.35
CA ARG A 59 8.03 20.23 20.34
C ARG A 59 7.63 21.64 20.72
N GLN A 60 8.16 22.16 21.83
CA GLN A 60 7.85 23.50 22.27
C GLN A 60 8.25 24.54 21.22
N SER A 61 9.50 24.47 20.74
CA SER A 61 10.04 25.43 19.78
C SER A 61 9.26 25.43 18.45
N TRP A 62 8.86 24.23 17.99
CA TRP A 62 8.06 24.11 16.77
C TRP A 62 6.63 24.61 16.97
N GLN A 63 6.00 24.31 18.10
CA GLN A 63 4.66 24.79 18.44
C GLN A 63 4.62 26.31 18.55
N ASP A 64 5.63 26.92 19.14
CA ASP A 64 5.75 28.38 19.23
C ASP A 64 5.81 29.02 17.84
N SER A 65 6.60 28.46 16.92
CA SER A 65 6.65 28.91 15.53
C SER A 65 5.33 28.71 14.82
N ALA A 66 4.72 27.51 14.96
CA ALA A 66 3.49 27.14 14.28
C ALA A 66 2.29 28.01 14.74
N SER A 67 2.18 28.27 16.07
CA SER A 67 1.10 29.10 16.64
C SER A 67 1.18 30.56 16.17
N GLN A 68 2.39 31.04 15.86
CA GLN A 68 2.64 32.38 15.36
C GLN A 68 2.61 32.49 13.84
N GLY A 69 2.35 31.36 13.12
CA GLY A 69 2.37 31.32 11.68
C GLY A 69 3.74 31.61 11.07
N ARG A 70 4.84 31.39 11.80
CA ARG A 70 6.22 31.67 11.36
C ARG A 70 6.88 30.44 10.77
N GLU A 71 7.74 30.66 9.80
CA GLU A 71 8.63 29.63 9.31
C GLU A 71 9.60 29.17 10.40
N HIS A 72 10.00 27.89 10.35
CA HIS A 72 10.87 27.28 11.35
C HIS A 72 12.04 26.58 10.66
N LEU A 73 13.27 26.89 11.10
CA LEU A 73 14.49 26.24 10.66
C LEU A 73 15.21 25.62 11.85
N SER A 74 15.30 24.30 11.88
CA SER A 74 16.05 23.56 12.89
C SER A 74 17.52 23.45 12.51
N VAL A 75 18.43 23.66 13.45
CA VAL A 75 19.85 23.36 13.32
C VAL A 75 20.22 22.31 14.35
N ARG A 76 20.62 21.14 13.90
CA ARG A 76 21.00 20.03 14.78
C ARG A 76 22.47 19.64 14.56
N VAL A 77 23.19 19.60 15.66
CA VAL A 77 24.58 19.20 15.67
C VAL A 77 24.68 17.76 16.18
N HIS A 78 25.12 16.86 15.32
CA HIS A 78 25.45 15.49 15.64
C HIS A 78 26.96 15.32 15.74
N ASP A 79 27.43 14.12 16.13
CA ASP A 79 28.86 13.86 16.36
C ASP A 79 29.75 14.10 15.12
N ASP A 80 29.21 13.81 13.94
CA ASP A 80 29.90 13.80 12.65
C ASP A 80 29.21 14.64 11.58
N GLU A 81 28.13 15.35 11.92
CA GLU A 81 27.33 16.09 10.95
C GLU A 81 26.54 17.23 11.58
N VAL A 82 26.38 18.30 10.82
CA VAL A 82 25.43 19.38 11.10
C VAL A 82 24.28 19.28 10.12
N GLN A 83 23.06 19.24 10.63
CA GLN A 83 21.81 19.31 9.87
C GLN A 83 21.20 20.69 10.01
N ILE A 84 21.02 21.40 8.89
CA ILE A 84 20.38 22.71 8.80
C ILE A 84 19.07 22.53 8.04
N GLY A 85 17.97 22.65 8.72
CA GLY A 85 16.64 22.30 8.21
C GLY A 85 16.05 21.07 8.92
N PRO A 86 14.87 20.60 8.46
CA PRO A 86 14.15 21.11 7.29
C PRO A 86 13.62 22.53 7.52
N ARG A 87 13.52 23.32 6.43
CA ARG A 87 12.79 24.58 6.46
C ARG A 87 11.30 24.28 6.43
N TRP A 88 10.66 24.38 7.57
CA TRP A 88 9.22 24.19 7.65
C TRP A 88 8.49 25.50 7.37
N VAL A 89 7.49 25.46 6.49
CA VAL A 89 6.69 26.60 6.07
C VAL A 89 5.21 26.32 6.37
N PRO A 90 4.53 27.17 7.14
CA PRO A 90 3.10 27.00 7.44
C PRO A 90 2.25 26.88 6.18
N GLY A 91 1.20 26.03 6.22
CA GLY A 91 0.28 25.85 5.11
C GLY A 91 0.81 25.03 3.93
N THR A 92 2.04 24.48 4.04
CA THR A 92 2.63 23.61 3.00
C THR A 92 2.66 22.14 3.43
N THR A 93 3.00 21.24 2.49
CA THR A 93 3.28 19.83 2.75
C THR A 93 4.72 19.58 3.20
N ALA A 94 5.48 20.63 3.51
CA ALA A 94 6.86 20.53 3.98
C ALA A 94 6.97 19.77 5.30
N GLY A 95 7.93 18.84 5.37
CA GLY A 95 8.23 18.14 6.61
C GLY A 95 8.81 19.08 7.67
N CYS A 96 8.42 18.89 8.93
CA CYS A 96 8.97 19.60 10.08
C CYS A 96 10.21 18.87 10.65
N PRO A 97 10.93 19.42 11.65
CA PRO A 97 12.06 18.74 12.28
C PRO A 97 11.75 17.34 12.80
N GLY A 98 10.53 17.12 13.33
CA GLY A 98 10.09 15.80 13.76
C GLY A 98 9.88 14.81 12.61
N CYS A 99 9.50 15.30 11.42
CA CYS A 99 9.44 14.46 10.22
C CYS A 99 10.84 14.01 9.80
N ALA A 100 11.83 14.88 9.80
CA ALA A 100 13.21 14.51 9.52
C ALA A 100 13.73 13.45 10.49
N GLU A 101 13.44 13.62 11.78
CA GLU A 101 13.80 12.64 12.81
C GLU A 101 13.11 11.29 12.59
N ALA A 102 11.79 11.27 12.33
CA ALA A 102 11.03 10.06 12.06
C ALA A 102 11.58 9.31 10.85
N ARG A 103 11.78 10.00 9.72
CA ARG A 103 12.32 9.43 8.48
C ARG A 103 13.74 8.88 8.68
N SER A 104 14.62 9.64 9.31
CA SER A 104 16.00 9.22 9.57
C SER A 104 16.07 7.97 10.48
N ARG A 105 15.20 7.86 11.47
CA ARG A 105 15.10 6.66 12.32
C ARG A 105 14.61 5.45 11.53
N SER A 106 13.57 5.63 10.75
CA SER A 106 13.02 4.56 9.91
C SER A 106 14.03 4.06 8.89
N ALA A 107 14.88 4.95 8.35
CA ALA A 107 15.91 4.58 7.36
C ALA A 107 17.01 3.66 7.93
N VAL A 108 17.31 3.74 9.23
CA VAL A 108 18.41 2.96 9.88
C VAL A 108 17.93 1.83 10.79
N GLY A 109 16.65 1.78 11.10
CA GLY A 109 16.10 0.83 12.05
C GLY A 109 14.76 0.24 11.65
N HIS A 110 14.17 -0.51 12.57
CA HIS A 110 12.83 -1.03 12.41
C HIS A 110 11.83 0.13 12.52
N PRO A 111 10.98 0.39 11.53
CA PRO A 111 10.11 1.55 11.47
C PRO A 111 9.14 1.64 12.66
N LEU A 112 8.73 0.52 13.19
CA LEU A 112 7.81 0.42 14.33
C LEU A 112 8.52 0.39 15.69
N ALA A 113 9.85 0.47 15.71
CA ALA A 113 10.59 0.60 16.97
C ALA A 113 10.41 2.02 17.51
N SER A 114 9.29 2.26 18.18
CA SER A 114 9.04 3.45 18.98
C SER A 114 9.91 3.43 20.25
N SER A 115 11.24 3.33 20.08
CA SER A 115 12.14 3.52 21.20
C SER A 115 12.33 5.02 21.43
N PRO A 116 11.94 5.57 22.58
CA PRO A 116 12.23 6.94 22.95
C PRO A 116 13.73 7.17 23.22
N ALA A 117 14.50 6.11 23.32
CA ALA A 117 15.93 6.17 23.59
C ALA A 117 16.73 6.15 22.28
N VAL A 118 16.80 7.27 21.59
CA VAL A 118 17.93 7.50 20.71
C VAL A 118 19.15 7.72 21.62
N PRO A 119 20.24 6.96 21.44
CA PRO A 119 21.48 7.28 22.13
C PRO A 119 21.81 8.76 21.83
N ARG A 120 22.03 9.57 22.87
CA ARG A 120 22.55 10.91 22.68
C ARG A 120 23.91 10.76 22.02
N ARG A 121 24.00 10.98 20.71
CA ARG A 121 25.27 10.96 20.01
C ARG A 121 26.10 12.11 20.56
N ARG A 122 27.30 11.81 21.01
CA ARG A 122 28.22 12.81 21.58
C ARG A 122 28.77 13.66 20.45
N VAL A 123 28.81 14.98 20.64
CA VAL A 123 29.50 15.89 19.73
C VAL A 123 30.99 15.75 19.96
N GLY A 124 31.67 14.94 19.17
CA GLY A 124 33.09 14.65 19.33
C GLY A 124 33.96 15.30 18.28
N ALA A 125 33.87 14.80 17.05
CA ALA A 125 34.81 15.09 15.99
C ALA A 125 34.67 16.49 15.36
N LEU A 126 33.46 17.04 15.26
CA LEU A 126 33.20 18.33 14.60
C LEU A 126 33.30 19.56 15.52
N ALA A 127 33.32 19.37 16.83
CA ALA A 127 33.27 20.46 17.78
C ALA A 127 34.31 21.57 17.53
N PRO A 128 35.58 21.27 17.17
CA PRO A 128 36.61 22.30 16.90
C PRO A 128 36.35 23.13 15.65
N VAL A 129 35.68 22.59 14.64
CA VAL A 129 35.48 23.25 13.32
C VAL A 129 34.01 23.63 13.07
N LEU A 130 33.15 23.46 14.06
CA LEU A 130 31.72 23.70 13.95
C LEU A 130 31.34 25.13 13.60
N PRO A 131 31.97 26.19 14.18
CA PRO A 131 31.68 27.58 13.79
C PRO A 131 31.95 27.83 12.31
N GLU A 132 33.09 27.37 11.81
CA GLU A 132 33.51 27.56 10.42
C GLU A 132 32.59 26.79 9.45
N LEU A 133 32.13 25.59 9.82
CA LEU A 133 31.18 24.84 9.03
C LEU A 133 29.82 25.56 8.95
N LEU A 134 29.34 26.11 10.05
CA LEU A 134 28.07 26.84 10.07
C LEU A 134 28.16 28.14 9.28
N GLU A 135 29.28 28.87 9.39
CA GLU A 135 29.52 30.06 8.56
C GLU A 135 29.63 29.75 7.08
N ALA A 136 30.30 28.63 6.72
CA ALA A 136 30.36 28.19 5.33
C ALA A 136 28.98 27.81 4.81
N ALA A 137 28.18 27.12 5.63
CA ALA A 137 26.80 26.81 5.32
C ALA A 137 25.94 28.07 5.15
N ALA A 138 26.09 29.09 6.01
CA ALA A 138 25.39 30.37 5.88
C ALA A 138 25.74 31.06 4.56
N ARG A 139 27.02 31.11 4.21
CA ARG A 139 27.46 31.66 2.90
C ARG A 139 26.91 30.88 1.70
N HIS A 140 26.79 29.54 1.84
CA HIS A 140 26.18 28.71 0.80
C HIS A 140 24.69 29.00 0.67
N LEU A 141 23.96 29.06 1.79
CA LEU A 141 22.52 29.29 1.83
C LEU A 141 22.12 30.70 1.40
N ALA A 142 23.01 31.70 1.58
CA ALA A 142 22.80 33.04 1.05
C ALA A 142 22.74 33.06 -0.49
N ARG A 143 23.41 32.10 -1.16
CA ARG A 143 23.44 31.99 -2.64
C ARG A 143 22.36 31.00 -3.15
N ALA A 144 22.05 30.00 -2.37
CA ALA A 144 21.14 28.91 -2.72
C ALA A 144 20.27 28.57 -1.49
N PRO A 145 19.23 29.37 -1.20
CA PRO A 145 18.38 29.17 -0.01
C PRO A 145 17.65 27.81 -0.04
N LEU A 146 17.26 27.34 1.16
CA LEU A 146 16.47 26.14 1.29
C LEU A 146 15.01 26.42 0.88
N GLY A 147 14.47 25.57 0.03
CA GLY A 147 13.04 25.50 -0.24
C GLY A 147 12.25 24.86 0.92
N PRO A 148 10.91 24.92 0.86
CA PRO A 148 10.05 24.23 1.85
C PRO A 148 10.39 22.74 1.96
N GLY A 149 10.64 22.26 3.18
CA GLY A 149 11.00 20.86 3.46
C GLY A 149 12.45 20.50 3.14
N GLU A 150 13.26 21.40 2.59
CA GLU A 150 14.65 21.09 2.32
C GLU A 150 15.51 21.15 3.60
N LEU A 151 16.50 20.26 3.65
CA LEU A 151 17.49 20.12 4.69
C LEU A 151 18.88 20.02 4.06
N LEU A 152 19.86 20.75 4.63
CA LEU A 152 21.26 20.66 4.29
C LEU A 152 21.99 19.86 5.36
N ALA A 153 22.60 18.76 4.99
CA ALA A 153 23.49 17.97 5.84
C ALA A 153 24.94 18.30 5.49
N VAL A 154 25.75 18.66 6.47
CA VAL A 154 27.16 19.04 6.32
C VAL A 154 28.00 18.17 7.24
N GLY A 155 28.93 17.39 6.69
CA GLY A 155 29.78 16.49 7.45
C GLY A 155 31.07 16.14 6.72
N PRO A 156 31.92 15.23 7.26
CA PRO A 156 33.19 14.84 6.65
C PRO A 156 33.04 14.26 5.24
N ALA A 157 31.91 13.65 4.94
CA ALA A 157 31.59 13.11 3.61
C ALA A 157 31.17 14.17 2.59
N GLY A 158 31.10 15.45 2.98
CA GLY A 158 30.69 16.56 2.14
C GLY A 158 29.36 17.17 2.56
N THR A 159 28.73 17.86 1.60
CA THR A 159 27.46 18.56 1.80
C THR A 159 26.40 17.94 0.91
N ARG A 160 25.26 17.56 1.48
CA ARG A 160 24.12 17.00 0.75
C ARG A 160 22.84 17.79 1.06
N ARG A 161 22.03 18.02 0.03
CA ARG A 161 20.66 18.49 0.18
C ARG A 161 19.71 17.30 0.18
N HIS A 162 18.76 17.35 1.09
CA HIS A 162 17.69 16.37 1.23
C HIS A 162 16.35 17.08 1.18
N ARG A 163 15.30 16.34 0.80
CA ARG A 163 13.93 16.80 0.88
C ARG A 163 13.18 15.96 1.90
N VAL A 164 12.62 16.61 2.89
CA VAL A 164 11.87 15.98 3.99
C VAL A 164 10.39 16.15 3.74
N HIS A 165 9.69 15.04 3.50
CA HIS A 165 8.22 15.01 3.46
C HIS A 165 7.65 14.82 4.86
N ARG A 166 6.38 15.20 5.05
CA ARG A 166 5.68 14.90 6.30
C ARG A 166 5.69 13.38 6.53
N SER A 167 5.62 12.98 7.78
CA SER A 167 5.54 11.58 8.19
C SER A 167 4.37 11.37 9.14
N VAL A 168 3.63 10.31 8.96
CA VAL A 168 2.56 9.88 9.89
C VAL A 168 3.11 9.56 11.28
N HIS A 169 4.38 9.19 11.39
CA HIS A 169 5.07 8.88 12.65
C HIS A 169 5.71 10.10 13.32
N CYS A 170 5.47 11.31 12.80
CA CYS A 170 6.09 12.51 13.35
C CYS A 170 5.57 12.82 14.76
N ALA A 171 6.48 12.91 15.72
CA ALA A 171 6.13 13.25 17.10
C ALA A 171 5.73 14.73 17.32
N LEU A 172 5.96 15.61 16.33
CA LEU A 172 5.62 17.04 16.40
C LEU A 172 4.31 17.35 15.65
N CYS A 173 4.27 17.06 14.36
CA CYS A 173 3.15 17.40 13.47
C CYS A 173 2.37 16.16 12.99
N GLY A 174 2.66 14.98 13.53
CA GLY A 174 1.95 13.76 13.18
C GLY A 174 0.44 13.89 13.42
N PRO A 175 -0.39 13.24 12.62
CA PRO A 175 -1.82 13.28 12.81
C PRO A 175 -2.18 12.63 14.14
N VAL A 176 -3.09 13.25 14.86
CA VAL A 176 -3.79 12.62 15.99
C VAL A 176 -5.14 12.20 15.44
N PRO A 177 -5.45 10.90 15.39
CA PRO A 177 -6.77 10.47 14.93
C PRO A 177 -7.87 11.16 15.75
N GLY A 178 -8.80 11.78 15.02
CA GLY A 178 -9.97 12.37 15.66
C GLY A 178 -10.95 11.30 16.16
N PRO A 179 -12.02 11.69 16.86
CA PRO A 179 -13.07 10.76 17.23
C PRO A 179 -13.70 10.16 15.96
N ALA A 180 -14.07 8.88 16.02
CA ALA A 180 -14.70 8.15 14.91
C ALA A 180 -16.17 8.58 14.75
N THR A 181 -16.41 9.85 14.45
CA THR A 181 -17.75 10.36 14.15
C THR A 181 -18.27 9.82 12.83
N THR A 182 -19.59 9.64 12.73
CA THR A 182 -20.23 9.20 11.49
C THR A 182 -19.93 10.18 10.36
N PRO A 183 -19.29 9.76 9.27
CA PRO A 183 -19.02 10.64 8.13
C PRO A 183 -20.31 11.00 7.38
N GLY A 184 -20.25 12.03 6.54
CA GLY A 184 -21.32 12.36 5.61
C GLY A 184 -21.46 11.28 4.51
N PRO A 185 -22.47 11.39 3.64
CA PRO A 185 -22.66 10.46 2.54
C PRO A 185 -21.50 10.52 1.54
N LEU A 186 -21.26 9.40 0.83
CA LEU A 186 -20.25 9.28 -0.21
C LEU A 186 -20.44 10.35 -1.29
N ARG A 187 -19.37 11.06 -1.60
CA ARG A 187 -19.35 12.06 -2.67
C ARG A 187 -18.25 11.71 -3.67
N LEU A 188 -18.64 11.21 -4.82
CA LEU A 188 -17.73 10.95 -5.93
C LEU A 188 -17.50 12.22 -6.75
N VAL A 189 -16.25 12.54 -7.01
CA VAL A 189 -15.83 13.69 -7.81
C VAL A 189 -15.67 13.27 -9.27
N ALA A 190 -16.06 14.13 -10.21
CA ALA A 190 -15.87 13.89 -11.63
C ALA A 190 -14.38 13.82 -11.96
N ARG A 191 -13.97 12.73 -12.66
CA ARG A 191 -12.59 12.52 -13.11
C ARG A 191 -12.59 12.25 -14.60
N PRO A 192 -12.07 13.18 -15.42
CA PRO A 192 -12.01 12.99 -16.85
C PRO A 192 -11.21 11.74 -17.23
N VAL A 193 -11.71 10.96 -18.19
CA VAL A 193 -10.98 9.86 -18.82
C VAL A 193 -10.69 10.21 -20.28
N ALA A 194 -9.61 9.64 -20.84
CA ALA A 194 -9.26 9.87 -22.23
C ALA A 194 -10.35 9.32 -23.15
N ALA A 195 -10.76 10.12 -24.13
CA ALA A 195 -11.79 9.70 -25.09
C ALA A 195 -11.30 8.60 -26.05
N ASP A 196 -10.00 8.58 -26.31
CA ASP A 196 -9.31 7.61 -27.17
C ASP A 196 -8.94 6.30 -26.45
N ASP A 197 -8.82 6.34 -25.13
CA ASP A 197 -8.56 5.15 -24.33
C ASP A 197 -9.22 5.26 -22.92
N PRO A 198 -10.53 4.99 -22.82
CA PRO A 198 -11.26 5.07 -21.56
C PRO A 198 -10.84 3.99 -20.53
N THR A 199 -10.02 3.02 -20.94
CA THR A 199 -9.50 1.97 -20.05
C THR A 199 -8.24 2.40 -19.29
N ARG A 200 -7.67 3.54 -19.65
CA ARG A 200 -6.36 4.02 -19.19
C ARG A 200 -6.39 4.74 -17.83
N GLY A 201 -7.56 4.90 -17.23
CA GLY A 201 -7.74 5.64 -15.98
C GLY A 201 -7.97 7.14 -16.19
N ALA A 202 -7.86 7.93 -15.13
CA ALA A 202 -8.12 9.37 -15.17
C ALA A 202 -7.03 10.14 -15.91
N VAL A 203 -7.44 11.14 -16.71
CA VAL A 203 -6.52 12.04 -17.43
C VAL A 203 -6.05 13.15 -16.51
N GLY A 204 -4.78 13.52 -16.63
CA GLY A 204 -4.25 14.76 -16.07
C GLY A 204 -3.63 14.66 -14.68
N THR A 205 -3.50 13.47 -14.14
CA THR A 205 -2.73 13.26 -12.93
C THR A 205 -1.37 12.67 -13.30
N PRO A 206 -0.27 13.44 -13.23
CA PRO A 206 1.06 12.87 -13.40
C PRO A 206 1.36 12.02 -12.19
N VAL A 207 0.94 10.76 -12.22
CA VAL A 207 1.35 9.82 -11.21
C VAL A 207 2.82 9.54 -11.41
N LEU A 208 3.64 10.23 -10.63
CA LEU A 208 5.06 9.97 -10.45
C LEU A 208 5.83 9.83 -11.79
N ASP A 209 5.98 10.95 -12.51
CA ASP A 209 7.05 11.06 -13.50
C ASP A 209 8.37 10.59 -12.84
N ARG A 210 9.12 9.77 -13.55
CA ARG A 210 10.35 9.15 -13.02
C ARG A 210 11.34 10.19 -12.48
N ALA A 211 11.51 11.32 -13.16
CA ALA A 211 12.43 12.36 -12.74
C ALA A 211 11.94 13.03 -11.45
N ALA A 212 10.64 13.30 -11.33
CA ALA A 212 10.02 13.82 -10.13
C ALA A 212 10.11 12.81 -8.96
N LEU A 213 9.85 11.53 -9.23
CA LEU A 213 9.97 10.46 -8.25
C LEU A 213 11.36 10.42 -7.62
N HIS A 214 12.42 10.36 -8.45
CA HIS A 214 13.79 10.30 -7.95
C HIS A 214 14.26 11.62 -7.29
N ARG A 215 13.81 12.77 -7.79
CA ARG A 215 14.16 14.07 -7.22
C ARG A 215 13.46 14.34 -5.88
N ASP A 216 12.17 13.96 -5.78
CA ASP A 216 11.31 14.43 -4.71
C ASP A 216 11.05 13.37 -3.64
N LEU A 217 11.04 12.08 -3.98
CA LEU A 217 10.63 11.01 -3.07
C LEU A 217 11.75 10.07 -2.66
N VAL A 218 12.75 9.82 -3.53
CA VAL A 218 13.80 8.84 -3.26
C VAL A 218 14.97 9.49 -2.55
N ASP A 219 15.14 9.16 -1.28
CA ASP A 219 16.28 9.56 -0.47
C ASP A 219 16.58 8.49 0.58
N ASP A 220 17.84 8.06 0.65
CA ASP A 220 18.28 6.95 1.50
C ASP A 220 18.15 7.22 3.00
N ARG A 221 17.90 8.46 3.39
CA ARG A 221 17.90 8.91 4.79
C ARG A 221 16.62 9.63 5.21
N PHE A 222 16.10 10.54 4.39
CA PHE A 222 14.98 11.42 4.76
C PHE A 222 13.78 11.28 3.82
N GLY A 223 13.90 10.50 2.75
CA GLY A 223 12.83 10.28 1.80
C GLY A 223 11.74 9.33 2.32
N PRO A 224 10.52 9.47 1.81
CA PRO A 224 9.48 8.48 2.02
C PRO A 224 9.81 7.15 1.31
N VAL A 225 10.58 7.18 0.24
CA VAL A 225 11.11 6.02 -0.46
C VAL A 225 12.62 5.96 -0.22
N ARG A 226 13.07 4.90 0.45
CA ARG A 226 14.50 4.72 0.76
C ARG A 226 15.33 4.40 -0.47
N ALA A 227 14.82 3.51 -1.30
CA ALA A 227 15.50 3.06 -2.50
C ALA A 227 14.50 2.50 -3.51
N VAL A 228 14.85 2.64 -4.80
CA VAL A 228 14.23 1.91 -5.91
C VAL A 228 15.31 1.06 -6.56
N LEU A 229 15.17 -0.24 -6.46
CA LEU A 229 16.15 -1.23 -6.90
C LEU A 229 15.65 -1.92 -8.17
N ARG A 230 16.55 -2.13 -9.14
CA ARG A 230 16.24 -2.91 -10.34
C ARG A 230 16.57 -4.37 -10.09
N GLU A 231 15.64 -5.25 -10.42
CA GLU A 231 15.86 -6.70 -10.33
C GLU A 231 16.55 -7.18 -11.62
N SER A 232 17.66 -7.89 -11.44
CA SER A 232 18.46 -8.41 -12.58
C SER A 232 18.28 -9.91 -12.80
N ARG A 233 17.60 -10.62 -11.90
CA ARG A 233 17.40 -12.08 -12.00
C ARG A 233 16.32 -12.49 -12.96
N VAL A 234 15.42 -11.59 -13.31
CA VAL A 234 14.35 -11.83 -14.29
C VAL A 234 14.71 -11.23 -15.67
N PRO A 235 14.30 -11.84 -16.78
CA PRO A 235 14.68 -11.41 -18.12
C PRO A 235 13.80 -10.30 -18.71
N PHE A 236 13.07 -9.56 -17.88
CA PHE A 236 12.28 -8.39 -18.27
C PHE A 236 12.41 -7.29 -17.20
N ALA A 237 11.95 -6.08 -17.54
CA ALA A 237 12.10 -4.98 -16.60
C ALA A 237 11.24 -5.19 -15.33
N MET A 238 11.92 -5.21 -14.19
CA MET A 238 11.32 -5.30 -12.87
C MET A 238 12.08 -4.40 -11.90
N SER A 239 11.37 -3.72 -11.02
CA SER A 239 11.93 -2.90 -9.95
C SER A 239 11.24 -3.18 -8.63
N MET A 240 11.95 -2.90 -7.55
CA MET A 240 11.45 -3.00 -6.18
C MET A 240 11.63 -1.66 -5.49
N ALA A 241 10.60 -1.16 -4.82
CA ALA A 241 10.65 0.03 -3.99
C ALA A 241 10.54 -0.34 -2.51
N VAL A 242 11.32 0.36 -1.67
CA VAL A 242 11.38 0.14 -0.22
C VAL A 242 10.91 1.39 0.50
N LEU A 243 9.82 1.29 1.25
CA LEU A 243 9.35 2.33 2.16
C LEU A 243 9.87 2.01 3.58
N PRO A 244 10.67 2.91 4.19
CA PRO A 244 11.29 2.61 5.47
C PRO A 244 10.32 2.70 6.66
N GLU A 245 9.19 3.37 6.52
CA GLU A 245 8.23 3.61 7.62
C GLU A 245 7.24 2.46 7.87
N ALA A 246 7.19 1.50 6.95
CA ALA A 246 6.46 0.26 7.14
C ALA A 246 7.25 -0.88 6.49
N PRO A 247 7.07 -2.14 6.91
CA PRO A 247 7.64 -3.30 6.23
C PRO A 247 6.92 -3.53 4.89
N ALA A 248 6.87 -2.48 4.07
CA ALA A 248 6.17 -2.47 2.79
C ALA A 248 7.18 -2.35 1.65
N MET A 249 7.14 -3.32 0.77
CA MET A 249 7.87 -3.32 -0.49
C MET A 249 6.89 -3.46 -1.63
N GLY A 250 7.12 -2.70 -2.71
CA GLY A 250 6.36 -2.82 -3.94
C GLY A 250 7.22 -3.36 -5.07
N HIS A 251 6.63 -4.14 -5.96
CA HIS A 251 7.28 -4.78 -7.09
C HIS A 251 6.65 -4.30 -8.40
N GLY A 252 7.37 -3.50 -9.16
CA GLY A 252 6.92 -3.03 -10.48
C GLY A 252 7.37 -3.94 -11.60
N ARG A 253 6.43 -4.38 -12.43
CA ARG A 253 6.68 -5.18 -13.64
C ARG A 253 6.12 -4.43 -14.85
N ALA A 254 6.97 -4.11 -15.83
CA ALA A 254 6.55 -3.39 -17.02
C ALA A 254 7.48 -3.69 -18.20
N SER A 255 7.27 -2.99 -19.30
CA SER A 255 8.10 -3.14 -20.51
C SER A 255 9.44 -2.37 -20.41
N THR A 256 9.51 -1.35 -19.54
CA THR A 256 10.72 -0.53 -19.35
C THR A 256 10.99 -0.28 -17.87
N PHE A 257 12.25 -0.09 -17.49
CA PHE A 257 12.59 0.26 -16.11
C PHE A 257 11.97 1.59 -15.64
N ALA A 258 11.78 2.55 -16.52
CA ALA A 258 11.11 3.80 -16.17
C ALA A 258 9.67 3.56 -15.68
N GLN A 259 8.95 2.65 -16.31
CA GLN A 259 7.60 2.27 -15.88
C GLN A 259 7.62 1.42 -14.61
N THR A 260 8.58 0.47 -14.48
CA THR A 260 8.63 -0.41 -13.31
C THR A 260 8.93 0.35 -12.03
N GLU A 261 9.76 1.38 -12.09
CA GLU A 261 10.12 2.20 -10.92
C GLU A 261 8.88 2.91 -10.34
N SER A 262 8.05 3.52 -11.20
CA SER A 262 6.78 4.14 -10.78
C SER A 262 5.77 3.12 -10.24
N VAL A 263 5.60 1.99 -10.93
CA VAL A 263 4.69 0.91 -10.47
C VAL A 263 5.14 0.35 -9.12
N ALA A 264 6.44 0.10 -8.93
CA ALA A 264 6.98 -0.39 -7.65
C ALA A 264 6.70 0.57 -6.49
N VAL A 265 6.86 1.88 -6.73
CA VAL A 265 6.56 2.89 -5.70
C VAL A 265 5.07 2.93 -5.39
N LEU A 266 4.21 2.90 -6.41
CA LEU A 266 2.76 2.89 -6.21
C LEU A 266 2.31 1.65 -5.43
N GLU A 267 2.80 0.46 -5.75
CA GLU A 267 2.47 -0.76 -5.00
C GLU A 267 2.99 -0.70 -3.55
N ALA A 268 4.18 -0.14 -3.32
CA ALA A 268 4.68 0.05 -1.96
C ALA A 268 3.78 1.00 -1.13
N TYR A 269 3.29 2.08 -1.74
CA TYR A 269 2.31 2.96 -1.10
C TYR A 269 0.95 2.26 -0.90
N GLU A 270 0.49 1.44 -1.82
CA GLU A 270 -0.72 0.63 -1.63
C GLU A 270 -0.61 -0.24 -0.38
N ARG A 271 0.53 -0.92 -0.21
CA ARG A 271 0.80 -1.73 0.99
C ARG A 271 0.88 -0.89 2.27
N LEU A 272 1.38 0.35 2.17
CA LEU A 272 1.36 1.30 3.28
C LEU A 272 -0.08 1.63 3.72
N GLY A 273 -1.04 1.68 2.80
CA GLY A 273 -2.45 1.90 3.08
C GLY A 273 -3.08 0.84 4.00
N GLY A 274 -2.50 -0.35 4.10
CA GLY A 274 -2.96 -1.39 5.03
C GLY A 274 -2.82 -1.04 6.51
N PHE A 275 -2.08 0.03 6.86
CA PHE A 275 -1.87 0.49 8.24
C PHE A 275 -2.80 1.66 8.56
N PRO A 276 -3.55 1.63 9.66
CA PRO A 276 -4.50 2.68 10.05
C PRO A 276 -3.81 3.84 10.79
N PHE A 277 -2.77 4.45 10.22
CA PHE A 277 -1.95 5.44 10.91
C PHE A 277 -2.71 6.64 11.46
N ASP A 278 -3.62 7.21 10.68
CA ASP A 278 -4.39 8.41 11.00
C ASP A 278 -5.91 8.23 10.83
N ALA A 279 -6.34 7.00 10.54
CA ALA A 279 -7.75 6.68 10.41
C ALA A 279 -8.46 6.71 11.77
N PRO A 280 -9.61 7.39 11.90
CA PRO A 280 -10.44 7.33 13.10
C PRO A 280 -10.99 5.92 13.29
N VAL A 281 -10.81 5.35 14.48
CA VAL A 281 -11.30 4.02 14.83
C VAL A 281 -12.30 4.13 15.97
N LEU A 282 -13.45 3.49 15.82
CA LEU A 282 -14.43 3.27 16.88
C LEU A 282 -14.00 2.01 17.65
N GLU A 283 -13.47 2.20 18.84
CA GLU A 283 -12.83 1.15 19.62
C GLU A 283 -13.80 0.47 20.62
N ASP A 284 -13.60 -0.82 20.84
CA ASP A 284 -14.25 -1.61 21.88
C ASP A 284 -15.79 -1.61 21.85
N VAL A 285 -16.39 -1.63 20.66
CA VAL A 285 -17.85 -1.67 20.48
C VAL A 285 -18.29 -3.03 19.95
N PRO A 286 -19.22 -3.75 20.63
CA PRO A 286 -19.74 -5.01 20.14
C PRO A 286 -20.63 -4.80 18.90
N TRP A 287 -20.65 -5.78 17.99
CA TRP A 287 -21.46 -5.70 16.78
C TRP A 287 -22.95 -5.49 17.09
N SER A 288 -23.46 -6.08 18.17
CA SER A 288 -24.84 -5.91 18.61
C SER A 288 -25.28 -4.45 18.82
N GLU A 289 -24.36 -3.54 19.11
CA GLU A 289 -24.63 -2.11 19.31
C GLU A 289 -24.56 -1.28 18.02
N VAL A 290 -23.99 -1.83 16.95
CA VAL A 290 -23.76 -1.13 15.69
C VAL A 290 -24.36 -1.88 14.48
N ALA A 291 -25.10 -2.94 14.70
CA ALA A 291 -25.64 -3.81 13.64
C ALA A 291 -26.49 -3.06 12.59
N ASP A 292 -27.13 -1.96 12.97
CA ASP A 292 -27.93 -1.10 12.09
C ASP A 292 -27.10 -0.28 11.08
N ARG A 293 -25.80 -0.12 11.38
CA ARG A 293 -24.86 0.72 10.60
C ARG A 293 -23.49 0.05 10.38
N ALA A 294 -23.40 -1.25 10.56
CA ALA A 294 -22.19 -2.04 10.36
C ALA A 294 -22.40 -3.18 9.37
N VAL A 295 -21.32 -3.61 8.73
CA VAL A 295 -21.28 -4.89 8.01
C VAL A 295 -21.47 -6.02 9.01
N ASP A 296 -22.34 -6.98 8.69
CA ASP A 296 -22.43 -8.21 9.47
C ASP A 296 -21.15 -9.04 9.27
N PRO A 297 -20.32 -9.25 10.32
CA PRO A 297 -19.09 -10.00 10.22
C PRO A 297 -19.25 -11.42 9.67
N LEU A 298 -20.41 -12.03 9.87
CA LEU A 298 -20.70 -13.38 9.36
C LEU A 298 -20.81 -13.45 7.83
N THR A 299 -21.11 -12.33 7.18
CA THR A 299 -21.19 -12.22 5.71
C THR A 299 -19.82 -12.14 5.03
N LEU A 300 -18.75 -11.95 5.81
CA LEU A 300 -17.37 -11.93 5.32
C LEU A 300 -16.70 -13.32 5.27
N GLY A 301 -17.49 -14.37 5.47
CA GLY A 301 -17.02 -15.75 5.57
C GLY A 301 -16.56 -16.13 6.98
N ARG A 302 -16.67 -17.41 7.32
CA ARG A 302 -16.39 -17.95 8.64
C ARG A 302 -15.30 -19.02 8.60
N LEU A 303 -14.62 -19.19 9.72
CA LEU A 303 -13.79 -20.36 10.00
C LEU A 303 -14.66 -21.47 10.58
N THR A 304 -14.26 -22.72 10.38
CA THR A 304 -14.87 -23.89 11.03
C THR A 304 -14.39 -24.02 12.48
N GLY A 305 -15.09 -24.82 13.27
CA GLY A 305 -14.64 -25.13 14.64
C GLY A 305 -13.27 -25.82 14.69
N GLU A 306 -12.96 -26.65 13.69
CA GLU A 306 -11.66 -27.29 13.54
C GLU A 306 -10.54 -26.27 13.32
N GLN A 307 -10.74 -25.32 12.39
CA GLN A 307 -9.78 -24.24 12.14
C GLN A 307 -9.56 -23.36 13.37
N LEU A 308 -10.63 -22.98 14.07
CA LEU A 308 -10.54 -22.17 15.30
C LEU A 308 -9.82 -22.88 16.45
N ALA A 309 -9.94 -24.22 16.52
CA ALA A 309 -9.24 -25.03 17.53
C ALA A 309 -7.77 -25.29 17.20
N HIS A 310 -7.35 -25.10 15.94
CA HIS A 310 -6.01 -25.44 15.51
C HIS A 310 -4.96 -24.45 16.07
N PRO A 311 -3.80 -24.92 16.56
CA PRO A 311 -2.77 -24.07 17.19
C PRO A 311 -2.21 -22.95 16.27
N SER A 312 -2.21 -23.14 14.95
CA SER A 312 -1.77 -22.12 13.99
C SER A 312 -2.82 -21.03 13.73
N CYS A 313 -4.07 -21.20 14.20
CA CYS A 313 -5.09 -20.19 14.03
C CYS A 313 -4.79 -18.92 14.85
N ARG A 314 -4.72 -17.79 14.18
CA ARG A 314 -4.45 -16.47 14.77
C ARG A 314 -5.73 -15.64 15.00
N VAL A 315 -6.87 -16.23 14.70
CA VAL A 315 -8.19 -15.58 14.75
C VAL A 315 -8.96 -16.12 15.95
N ARG A 316 -9.74 -15.27 16.59
CA ARG A 316 -10.70 -15.69 17.63
C ARG A 316 -12.10 -15.88 17.05
N PRO A 317 -12.94 -16.74 17.64
CA PRO A 317 -14.31 -16.92 17.19
C PRO A 317 -15.10 -15.62 17.34
N PHE A 318 -15.93 -15.31 16.34
CA PHE A 318 -16.83 -14.17 16.39
C PHE A 318 -17.98 -14.41 17.36
N ASP A 319 -18.27 -13.41 18.19
CA ASP A 319 -19.44 -13.32 19.02
C ASP A 319 -20.00 -11.90 18.95
N ALA A 320 -21.31 -11.75 18.75
CA ALA A 320 -21.96 -10.46 18.53
C ALA A 320 -21.91 -9.50 19.74
N SER A 321 -21.67 -10.03 20.93
CA SER A 321 -21.58 -9.28 22.21
C SER A 321 -20.15 -8.92 22.58
N THR A 322 -19.16 -9.53 21.94
CA THR A 322 -17.75 -9.25 22.26
C THR A 322 -17.28 -7.97 21.57
N PRO A 323 -16.67 -7.03 22.33
CA PRO A 323 -16.16 -5.76 21.77
C PRO A 323 -15.10 -5.98 20.71
N MET A 324 -15.22 -5.25 19.60
CA MET A 324 -14.27 -5.18 18.51
C MET A 324 -14.11 -3.74 18.01
N ASP A 325 -13.08 -3.51 17.21
CA ASP A 325 -12.80 -2.19 16.66
C ASP A 325 -13.35 -2.05 15.24
N TRP A 326 -13.81 -0.84 14.90
CA TRP A 326 -14.49 -0.55 13.64
C TRP A 326 -13.89 0.69 12.97
N VAL A 327 -13.93 0.68 11.64
CA VAL A 327 -13.60 1.84 10.80
C VAL A 327 -14.75 2.17 9.88
N TRP A 328 -14.89 3.44 9.53
CA TRP A 328 -15.90 3.87 8.59
C TRP A 328 -15.47 3.58 7.15
N GLY A 329 -16.39 3.04 6.38
CA GLY A 329 -16.38 3.03 4.92
C GLY A 329 -17.67 3.62 4.39
N HIS A 330 -17.85 3.59 3.07
CA HIS A 330 -19.06 4.02 2.41
C HIS A 330 -19.57 2.92 1.48
N ASP A 331 -20.83 2.58 1.61
CA ASP A 331 -21.49 1.68 0.67
C ASP A 331 -21.70 2.39 -0.69
N LEU A 332 -21.07 1.89 -1.72
CA LEU A 332 -21.12 2.47 -3.07
C LEU A 332 -22.53 2.38 -3.71
N VAL A 333 -23.37 1.43 -3.26
CA VAL A 333 -24.72 1.26 -3.78
C VAL A 333 -25.66 2.31 -3.23
N THR A 334 -25.61 2.55 -1.93
CA THR A 334 -26.53 3.47 -1.25
C THR A 334 -25.95 4.85 -0.96
N GLY A 335 -24.62 4.98 -1.06
CA GLY A 335 -23.88 6.18 -0.68
C GLY A 335 -23.80 6.42 0.84
N ARG A 336 -24.34 5.51 1.66
CA ARG A 336 -24.38 5.69 3.12
C ARG A 336 -23.06 5.24 3.78
N PRO A 337 -22.66 5.90 4.87
CA PRO A 337 -21.55 5.42 5.68
C PRO A 337 -21.92 4.08 6.34
N LEU A 338 -20.94 3.19 6.44
CA LEU A 338 -21.08 1.86 7.03
C LEU A 338 -19.80 1.47 7.76
N LEU A 339 -19.94 0.94 8.97
CA LEU A 339 -18.82 0.44 9.75
C LEU A 339 -18.34 -0.93 9.21
N VAL A 340 -17.03 -1.10 9.16
CA VAL A 340 -16.34 -2.34 8.77
C VAL A 340 -15.42 -2.73 9.93
N PRO A 341 -15.26 -4.04 10.26
CA PRO A 341 -14.25 -4.46 11.23
C PRO A 341 -12.88 -3.88 10.89
N ALA A 342 -12.19 -3.32 11.87
CA ALA A 342 -10.96 -2.56 11.65
C ALA A 342 -9.86 -3.40 10.99
N ASP A 343 -9.76 -4.70 11.33
CA ASP A 343 -8.80 -5.64 10.75
C ASP A 343 -9.21 -6.20 9.38
N VAL A 344 -10.42 -5.87 8.89
CA VAL A 344 -10.83 -6.04 7.50
C VAL A 344 -10.58 -4.77 6.70
N GLY A 345 -10.95 -3.62 7.25
CA GLY A 345 -10.74 -2.31 6.61
C GLY A 345 -9.26 -1.95 6.44
N PHE A 346 -8.41 -2.41 7.37
CA PHE A 346 -6.96 -2.26 7.36
C PHE A 346 -6.29 -3.60 7.67
N TYR A 347 -5.82 -4.31 6.66
CA TYR A 347 -5.32 -5.68 6.83
C TYR A 347 -4.05 -5.79 7.70
N GLN A 348 -3.35 -4.67 7.95
CA GLN A 348 -2.24 -4.54 8.90
C GLN A 348 -2.68 -4.01 10.26
N TYR A 349 -4.00 -3.94 10.53
CA TYR A 349 -4.50 -3.53 11.82
C TYR A 349 -4.02 -4.50 12.91
N ASP A 350 -3.40 -3.94 13.95
CA ASP A 350 -2.94 -4.71 15.09
C ASP A 350 -3.52 -4.14 16.38
N TYR A 351 -4.38 -4.90 17.01
CA TYR A 351 -5.00 -4.55 18.29
C TYR A 351 -3.97 -4.25 19.39
N ALA A 352 -2.79 -4.87 19.34
CA ALA A 352 -1.71 -4.61 20.30
C ALA A 352 -1.05 -3.24 20.12
N PHE A 353 -1.19 -2.60 18.96
CA PHE A 353 -0.61 -1.29 18.71
C PHE A 353 -1.41 -0.13 19.26
N ARG A 354 -2.74 -0.26 19.32
CA ARG A 354 -3.63 0.82 19.75
C ARG A 354 -3.93 0.81 21.24
N ARG A 355 -3.93 -0.35 21.84
CA ARG A 355 -4.07 -0.47 23.30
C ARG A 355 -2.73 -0.21 23.96
N ASP A 356 -2.76 0.40 25.16
CA ASP A 356 -1.59 0.54 26.00
C ASP A 356 -0.84 -0.81 26.01
N ARG A 357 0.37 -0.83 25.45
CA ARG A 357 1.21 -2.04 25.30
C ARG A 357 1.35 -2.81 26.62
N ARG A 358 1.19 -2.11 27.74
CA ARG A 358 1.23 -2.68 29.07
C ARG A 358 -0.04 -3.49 29.36
N ALA A 359 -1.22 -2.93 29.10
CA ALA A 359 -2.50 -3.60 29.27
C ALA A 359 -2.63 -4.82 28.34
N ALA A 360 -2.16 -4.71 27.08
CA ALA A 360 -2.16 -5.83 26.13
C ALA A 360 -1.21 -6.97 26.54
N ARG A 361 -0.07 -6.66 27.16
CA ARG A 361 0.84 -7.69 27.72
C ARG A 361 0.27 -8.34 28.98
N GLU A 362 -0.43 -7.58 29.82
CA GLU A 362 -1.06 -8.07 31.05
C GLU A 362 -2.28 -8.94 30.76
N ALA A 363 -2.99 -8.70 29.65
CA ALA A 363 -4.17 -9.48 29.23
C ALA A 363 -3.84 -10.86 28.61
N GLY A 364 -2.56 -11.15 28.37
CA GLY A 364 -2.08 -12.43 27.85
C GLY A 364 -2.28 -12.65 26.33
N PRO A 365 -1.77 -13.75 25.78
CA PRO A 365 -1.72 -14.00 24.33
C PRO A 365 -3.08 -14.05 23.63
N GLY A 366 -4.17 -14.39 24.35
CA GLY A 366 -5.52 -14.45 23.81
C GLY A 366 -6.15 -13.10 23.47
N ALA A 367 -5.75 -12.03 24.18
CA ALA A 367 -6.30 -10.69 23.99
C ALA A 367 -5.72 -9.96 22.76
N GLN A 368 -4.69 -10.52 22.14
CA GLN A 368 -4.01 -9.97 20.95
C GLN A 368 -4.47 -10.62 19.65
N ARG A 369 -5.37 -11.61 19.69
CA ARG A 369 -5.84 -12.28 18.47
C ARG A 369 -6.78 -11.37 17.70
N ARG A 370 -6.59 -11.35 16.36
CA ARG A 370 -7.44 -10.65 15.40
C ARG A 370 -8.82 -11.33 15.32
N TRP A 371 -9.82 -10.59 14.83
CA TRP A 371 -11.11 -11.14 14.43
C TRP A 371 -11.06 -11.73 13.02
N PHE A 372 -10.27 -11.08 12.15
CA PHE A 372 -10.04 -11.50 10.78
C PHE A 372 -8.54 -11.57 10.49
N HIS A 373 -8.12 -12.61 9.80
CA HIS A 373 -6.80 -12.67 9.18
C HIS A 373 -6.98 -12.25 7.72
N GLU A 374 -6.79 -10.96 7.47
CA GLU A 374 -7.03 -10.34 6.17
C GLU A 374 -5.73 -10.15 5.41
N SER A 375 -5.85 -10.04 4.08
CA SER A 375 -4.78 -9.73 3.15
C SER A 375 -4.99 -8.37 2.49
N SER A 376 -4.04 -7.95 1.65
CA SER A 376 -4.18 -6.76 0.80
C SER A 376 -5.26 -6.90 -0.28
N SER A 377 -5.84 -8.08 -0.48
CA SER A 377 -6.85 -8.34 -1.52
C SER A 377 -8.01 -7.34 -1.46
N GLY A 378 -8.30 -6.70 -2.59
CA GLY A 378 -9.26 -5.60 -2.67
C GLY A 378 -8.72 -4.24 -2.22
N CYS A 379 -7.41 -4.11 -1.95
CA CYS A 379 -6.74 -2.81 -1.81
C CYS A 379 -6.21 -2.37 -3.15
N ALA A 380 -6.36 -1.09 -3.46
CA ALA A 380 -5.77 -0.52 -4.67
C ALA A 380 -5.39 0.94 -4.48
N VAL A 381 -4.33 1.34 -5.19
CA VAL A 381 -3.87 2.71 -5.31
C VAL A 381 -4.40 3.34 -6.60
N GLY A 382 -4.67 4.64 -6.56
CA GLY A 382 -5.05 5.44 -7.73
C GLY A 382 -4.63 6.89 -7.58
N SER A 383 -4.72 7.64 -8.67
CA SER A 383 -4.51 9.09 -8.68
C SER A 383 -5.69 9.85 -8.02
N SER A 384 -6.74 9.14 -7.69
CA SER A 384 -7.93 9.64 -7.00
C SER A 384 -8.65 8.50 -6.27
N PHE A 385 -9.54 8.85 -5.36
CA PHE A 385 -10.39 7.89 -4.67
C PHE A 385 -11.22 7.05 -5.65
N GLU A 386 -11.78 7.67 -6.70
CA GLU A 386 -12.60 7.01 -7.71
C GLU A 386 -11.81 5.98 -8.52
N GLU A 387 -10.56 6.28 -8.86
CA GLU A 387 -9.67 5.36 -9.58
C GLU A 387 -9.23 4.20 -8.69
N ALA A 388 -8.81 4.50 -7.46
CA ALA A 388 -8.47 3.49 -6.47
C ALA A 388 -9.67 2.55 -6.18
N ALA A 389 -10.88 3.10 -6.03
CA ALA A 389 -12.09 2.33 -5.82
C ALA A 389 -12.43 1.40 -7.01
N LEU A 390 -12.25 1.89 -8.24
CA LEU A 390 -12.47 1.08 -9.44
C LEU A 390 -11.47 -0.09 -9.52
N HIS A 391 -10.19 0.17 -9.27
CA HIS A 391 -9.16 -0.87 -9.25
C HIS A 391 -9.40 -1.88 -8.12
N ALA A 392 -9.77 -1.42 -6.93
CA ALA A 392 -10.11 -2.26 -5.79
C ALA A 392 -11.27 -3.22 -6.10
N LEU A 393 -12.31 -2.75 -6.80
CA LEU A 393 -13.42 -3.60 -7.23
C LEU A 393 -13.02 -4.59 -8.32
N PHE A 394 -12.14 -4.22 -9.24
CA PHE A 394 -11.59 -5.18 -10.21
C PHE A 394 -10.80 -6.28 -9.51
N GLU A 395 -10.00 -5.95 -8.49
CA GLU A 395 -9.27 -6.96 -7.74
C GLU A 395 -10.20 -7.87 -6.93
N VAL A 396 -11.25 -7.33 -6.31
CA VAL A 396 -12.26 -8.18 -5.65
C VAL A 396 -12.92 -9.13 -6.66
N ALA A 397 -13.29 -8.64 -7.86
CA ALA A 397 -13.88 -9.50 -8.90
C ALA A 397 -12.91 -10.59 -9.37
N GLU A 398 -11.63 -10.26 -9.51
CA GLU A 398 -10.57 -11.19 -9.88
C GLU A 398 -10.43 -12.32 -8.86
N ARG A 399 -10.26 -11.93 -7.59
CA ARG A 399 -10.02 -12.87 -6.49
C ARG A 399 -11.23 -13.76 -6.23
N ASP A 400 -12.42 -13.18 -6.23
CA ASP A 400 -13.69 -13.88 -6.07
C ASP A 400 -13.95 -14.90 -7.19
N ALA A 401 -13.81 -14.47 -8.44
CA ALA A 401 -14.02 -15.34 -9.61
C ALA A 401 -12.98 -16.48 -9.65
N PHE A 402 -11.72 -16.18 -9.35
CA PHE A 402 -10.67 -17.19 -9.26
C PHE A 402 -11.00 -18.24 -8.17
N GLN A 403 -11.39 -17.82 -6.96
CA GLN A 403 -11.73 -18.71 -5.87
C GLN A 403 -12.95 -19.61 -6.21
N LEU A 404 -13.98 -19.02 -6.85
CA LEU A 404 -15.13 -19.81 -7.33
C LEU A 404 -14.71 -20.85 -8.36
N ALA A 405 -13.88 -20.47 -9.33
CA ALA A 405 -13.37 -21.38 -10.37
C ALA A 405 -12.51 -22.49 -9.77
N TRP A 406 -11.59 -22.14 -8.86
CA TRP A 406 -10.72 -23.09 -8.17
C TRP A 406 -11.50 -24.14 -7.38
N HIS A 407 -12.41 -23.71 -6.53
CA HIS A 407 -13.17 -24.63 -5.68
C HIS A 407 -14.20 -25.46 -6.46
N ALA A 408 -14.78 -24.90 -7.53
CA ALA A 408 -15.69 -25.66 -8.39
C ALA A 408 -14.98 -26.75 -9.19
N ALA A 409 -13.70 -26.59 -9.48
CA ALA A 409 -12.86 -27.54 -10.20
C ALA A 409 -13.50 -28.02 -11.53
N ARG A 410 -14.06 -27.07 -12.30
CA ARG A 410 -14.71 -27.34 -13.58
C ARG A 410 -13.84 -26.91 -14.73
N PRO A 411 -13.87 -27.59 -15.89
CA PRO A 411 -13.22 -27.11 -17.10
C PRO A 411 -13.73 -25.72 -17.50
N LEU A 412 -12.79 -24.79 -17.70
CA LEU A 412 -13.04 -23.41 -18.10
C LEU A 412 -12.77 -23.22 -19.60
N PRO A 413 -13.44 -22.27 -20.27
CA PRO A 413 -13.11 -21.94 -21.65
C PRO A 413 -11.64 -21.48 -21.76
N ALA A 414 -10.92 -22.02 -22.74
CA ALA A 414 -9.50 -21.74 -22.97
C ALA A 414 -9.34 -20.71 -24.10
N ILE A 415 -8.78 -19.56 -23.78
CA ILE A 415 -8.48 -18.51 -24.75
C ILE A 415 -7.28 -18.95 -25.60
N ASP A 416 -7.41 -18.87 -26.94
CA ASP A 416 -6.27 -19.06 -27.83
C ASP A 416 -5.22 -17.96 -27.57
N PRO A 417 -4.00 -18.30 -27.11
CA PRO A 417 -2.95 -17.32 -26.88
C PRO A 417 -2.59 -16.49 -28.11
N GLY A 418 -2.76 -17.05 -29.31
CA GLY A 418 -2.54 -16.36 -30.59
C GLY A 418 -3.57 -15.27 -30.88
N SER A 419 -4.74 -15.31 -30.22
CA SER A 419 -5.79 -14.30 -30.39
C SER A 419 -5.56 -13.02 -29.58
N VAL A 420 -4.54 -12.96 -28.71
CA VAL A 420 -4.22 -11.78 -27.88
C VAL A 420 -3.38 -10.80 -28.70
N PRO A 421 -3.91 -9.63 -29.10
CA PRO A 421 -3.24 -8.71 -30.02
C PRO A 421 -2.22 -7.80 -29.30
N ASP A 422 -1.26 -8.36 -28.57
CA ASP A 422 -0.26 -7.62 -27.79
C ASP A 422 1.13 -8.24 -27.91
N GLY A 423 2.07 -7.49 -28.49
CA GLY A 423 3.44 -7.96 -28.71
C GLY A 423 4.20 -8.32 -27.44
N THR A 424 3.93 -7.62 -26.33
CA THR A 424 4.52 -7.92 -25.02
C THR A 424 4.00 -9.26 -24.49
N THR A 425 2.70 -9.50 -24.57
CA THR A 425 2.07 -10.78 -24.21
C THR A 425 2.67 -11.92 -25.02
N GLN A 426 2.79 -11.76 -26.35
CA GLN A 426 3.40 -12.77 -27.21
C GLN A 426 4.88 -13.05 -26.86
N ALA A 427 5.63 -12.02 -26.46
CA ALA A 427 7.02 -12.20 -26.01
C ALA A 427 7.10 -12.95 -24.67
N LEU A 428 6.23 -12.66 -23.73
CA LEU A 428 6.15 -13.36 -22.43
C LEU A 428 5.74 -14.82 -22.61
N LEU A 429 4.78 -15.12 -23.49
CA LEU A 429 4.39 -16.50 -23.84
C LEU A 429 5.58 -17.30 -24.35
N ARG A 430 6.36 -16.72 -25.29
CA ARG A 430 7.58 -17.37 -25.81
C ARG A 430 8.63 -17.57 -24.71
N LEU A 431 8.76 -16.59 -23.80
CA LEU A 431 9.70 -16.69 -22.67
C LEU A 431 9.35 -17.87 -21.76
N VAL A 432 8.08 -17.98 -21.35
CA VAL A 432 7.61 -19.07 -20.47
C VAL A 432 7.73 -20.42 -21.18
N ALA A 433 7.37 -20.47 -22.46
CA ALA A 433 7.52 -21.67 -23.30
C ALA A 433 8.98 -22.13 -23.44
N ALA A 434 9.93 -21.18 -23.56
CA ALA A 434 11.38 -21.47 -23.63
C ALA A 434 11.93 -22.02 -22.30
N ARG A 435 11.21 -21.85 -21.20
CA ARG A 435 11.53 -22.43 -19.88
C ARG A 435 10.93 -23.83 -19.67
N GLY A 436 10.26 -24.38 -20.66
CA GLY A 436 9.67 -25.72 -20.63
C GLY A 436 8.22 -25.78 -20.16
N PHE A 437 7.54 -24.64 -20.02
CA PHE A 437 6.16 -24.60 -19.57
C PHE A 437 5.18 -24.39 -20.73
N ASP A 438 4.03 -25.04 -20.67
CA ASP A 438 2.86 -24.72 -21.47
C ASP A 438 1.99 -23.72 -20.71
N VAL A 439 1.53 -22.68 -21.42
CA VAL A 439 0.69 -21.62 -20.85
C VAL A 439 -0.75 -21.78 -21.29
N HIS A 440 -1.65 -21.82 -20.33
CA HIS A 440 -3.09 -21.86 -20.53
C HIS A 440 -3.69 -20.52 -20.07
N LEU A 441 -4.46 -19.88 -20.94
CA LEU A 441 -5.24 -18.68 -20.63
C LEU A 441 -6.70 -19.11 -20.48
N LEU A 442 -7.26 -19.02 -19.28
CA LEU A 442 -8.58 -19.54 -18.97
C LEU A 442 -9.54 -18.39 -18.62
N VAL A 443 -10.76 -18.45 -19.12
CA VAL A 443 -11.83 -17.52 -18.76
C VAL A 443 -12.33 -17.89 -17.36
N ALA A 444 -11.88 -17.14 -16.34
CA ALA A 444 -12.26 -17.38 -14.95
C ALA A 444 -13.49 -16.59 -14.52
N THR A 445 -14.02 -15.68 -15.36
CA THR A 445 -15.23 -14.90 -15.07
C THR A 445 -16.38 -15.81 -14.65
N GLN A 446 -17.04 -15.45 -13.55
CA GLN A 446 -18.18 -16.17 -12.98
C GLN A 446 -19.46 -15.31 -13.08
N ASP A 447 -20.28 -15.28 -12.02
CA ASP A 447 -21.54 -14.54 -11.96
C ASP A 447 -21.36 -13.00 -11.97
N VAL A 448 -20.27 -12.47 -11.41
CA VAL A 448 -19.89 -11.07 -11.61
C VAL A 448 -19.27 -10.94 -13.00
N ALA A 449 -20.00 -10.34 -13.95
CA ALA A 449 -19.63 -10.29 -15.37
C ALA A 449 -18.52 -9.27 -15.69
N VAL A 450 -17.49 -9.23 -14.86
CA VAL A 450 -16.22 -8.51 -15.08
C VAL A 450 -15.22 -9.49 -15.70
N PRO A 451 -14.45 -9.11 -16.74
CA PRO A 451 -13.43 -9.98 -17.31
C PRO A 451 -12.40 -10.41 -16.28
N VAL A 452 -12.25 -11.71 -16.09
CA VAL A 452 -11.19 -12.32 -15.27
C VAL A 452 -10.53 -13.43 -16.10
N VAL A 453 -9.21 -13.36 -16.21
CA VAL A 453 -8.41 -14.38 -16.88
C VAL A 453 -7.49 -15.05 -15.86
N TRP A 454 -7.57 -16.37 -15.77
CA TRP A 454 -6.60 -17.18 -15.03
C TRP A 454 -5.50 -17.64 -15.98
N VAL A 455 -4.26 -17.31 -15.66
CA VAL A 455 -3.06 -17.77 -16.38
C VAL A 455 -2.43 -18.91 -15.59
N LEU A 456 -2.35 -20.08 -16.20
CA LEU A 456 -1.77 -21.29 -15.63
C LEU A 456 -0.60 -21.75 -16.50
N ALA A 457 0.61 -21.83 -15.92
CA ALA A 457 1.78 -22.45 -16.56
C ALA A 457 1.98 -23.85 -15.98
N VAL A 458 2.17 -24.85 -16.85
CA VAL A 458 2.39 -26.27 -16.52
C VAL A 458 3.69 -26.73 -17.15
N ASP A 459 4.60 -27.29 -16.35
CA ASP A 459 5.86 -27.88 -16.86
C ASP A 459 5.56 -29.10 -17.73
N ARG A 460 6.14 -29.15 -18.94
CA ARG A 460 5.88 -30.19 -19.94
C ARG A 460 6.34 -31.60 -19.52
N GLU A 461 7.34 -31.65 -18.65
CA GLU A 461 7.91 -32.89 -18.16
C GLU A 461 7.42 -33.26 -16.75
N GLY A 462 6.57 -32.40 -16.16
CA GLY A 462 6.04 -32.59 -14.81
C GLY A 462 7.11 -32.50 -13.72
N ARG A 463 8.19 -31.75 -13.94
CA ARG A 463 9.25 -31.53 -12.94
C ARG A 463 8.78 -30.56 -11.87
N PHE A 464 9.32 -30.70 -10.68
CA PHE A 464 9.11 -29.72 -9.62
C PHE A 464 10.03 -28.48 -9.82
N PRO A 465 9.50 -27.26 -9.75
CA PRO A 465 8.08 -26.86 -9.63
C PRO A 465 7.30 -27.13 -10.92
N ALA A 466 6.15 -27.82 -10.83
CA ALA A 466 5.36 -28.26 -11.98
C ALA A 466 4.34 -27.22 -12.49
N THR A 467 3.91 -26.31 -11.63
CA THR A 467 2.90 -25.30 -12.01
C THR A 467 3.13 -23.95 -11.37
N PHE A 468 2.70 -22.90 -12.07
CA PHE A 468 2.55 -21.54 -11.54
C PHE A 468 1.25 -20.93 -12.05
N SER A 469 0.58 -20.16 -11.20
CA SER A 469 -0.71 -19.52 -11.49
C SER A 469 -0.67 -18.05 -11.17
N SER A 470 -1.47 -17.26 -11.90
CA SER A 470 -1.91 -15.93 -11.51
C SER A 470 -3.23 -15.61 -12.21
N ALA A 471 -3.93 -14.57 -11.80
CA ALA A 471 -5.09 -14.06 -12.53
C ALA A 471 -4.94 -12.57 -12.81
N GLY A 472 -5.81 -12.06 -13.68
CA GLY A 472 -5.88 -10.64 -13.99
C GLY A 472 -7.29 -10.23 -14.35
N SER A 473 -7.62 -9.00 -13.97
CA SER A 473 -8.90 -8.35 -14.25
C SER A 473 -8.68 -6.87 -14.59
N GLY A 474 -9.68 -6.23 -15.15
CA GLY A 474 -9.62 -4.79 -15.40
C GLY A 474 -10.52 -4.31 -16.54
N ALA A 475 -10.40 -3.02 -16.81
CA ALA A 475 -11.11 -2.37 -17.90
C ALA A 475 -10.61 -2.83 -19.29
N ASP A 476 -9.36 -3.28 -19.40
CA ASP A 476 -8.74 -3.80 -20.63
C ASP A 476 -8.41 -5.31 -20.47
N PRO A 477 -9.12 -6.22 -21.16
CA PRO A 477 -8.84 -7.65 -21.10
C PRO A 477 -7.43 -8.03 -21.60
N VAL A 478 -6.86 -7.28 -22.54
CA VAL A 478 -5.47 -7.48 -22.98
C VAL A 478 -4.50 -7.14 -21.86
N GLY A 479 -4.76 -6.03 -21.16
CA GLY A 479 -4.02 -5.63 -19.98
C GLY A 479 -4.11 -6.64 -18.85
N ALA A 480 -5.30 -7.22 -18.62
CA ALA A 480 -5.53 -8.27 -17.62
C ALA A 480 -4.68 -9.53 -17.92
N VAL A 481 -4.72 -10.04 -19.16
CA VAL A 481 -3.86 -11.16 -19.60
C VAL A 481 -2.39 -10.85 -19.40
N ARG A 482 -1.96 -9.66 -19.84
CA ARG A 482 -0.55 -9.24 -19.76
C ARG A 482 -0.06 -9.10 -18.32
N GLY A 483 -0.90 -8.57 -17.43
CA GLY A 483 -0.60 -8.44 -15.98
C GLY A 483 -0.36 -9.81 -15.35
N ALA A 484 -1.35 -10.71 -15.45
CA ALA A 484 -1.27 -12.07 -14.93
C ALA A 484 -0.08 -12.87 -15.53
N LEU A 485 0.15 -12.73 -16.84
CA LEU A 485 1.26 -13.43 -17.48
C LEU A 485 2.64 -12.90 -17.04
N ARG A 486 2.76 -11.61 -16.69
CA ARG A 486 4.00 -11.08 -16.11
C ARG A 486 4.30 -11.71 -14.76
N GLU A 487 3.30 -11.91 -13.94
CA GLU A 487 3.46 -12.58 -12.64
C GLU A 487 3.88 -14.03 -12.80
N VAL A 488 3.21 -14.78 -13.68
CA VAL A 488 3.60 -16.15 -14.01
C VAL A 488 5.02 -16.20 -14.59
N ALA A 489 5.37 -15.29 -15.50
CA ALA A 489 6.72 -15.23 -16.08
C ALA A 489 7.79 -14.92 -15.02
N GLN A 490 7.47 -14.09 -14.03
CA GLN A 490 8.38 -13.86 -12.89
C GLN A 490 8.58 -15.14 -12.07
N LEU A 491 7.50 -15.83 -11.71
CA LEU A 491 7.57 -17.07 -10.93
C LEU A 491 8.37 -18.16 -11.65
N VAL A 492 8.13 -18.32 -12.96
CA VAL A 492 8.84 -19.30 -13.82
C VAL A 492 10.33 -18.97 -13.97
N THR A 493 10.70 -17.69 -13.97
CA THR A 493 12.09 -17.26 -14.26
C THR A 493 12.89 -16.95 -13.01
N ASN A 494 12.25 -16.68 -11.88
CA ASN A 494 12.92 -16.40 -10.63
C ASN A 494 13.35 -17.70 -9.94
N PRO A 495 14.62 -17.85 -9.52
CA PRO A 495 15.01 -19.00 -8.73
C PRO A 495 14.24 -19.02 -7.41
N VAL A 496 13.66 -20.17 -7.08
CA VAL A 496 12.97 -20.40 -5.82
C VAL A 496 13.85 -21.21 -4.89
N ASP A 497 13.89 -20.81 -3.62
CA ASP A 497 14.66 -21.52 -2.58
C ASP A 497 13.84 -22.67 -1.95
N TRP A 498 12.83 -23.14 -2.66
CA TRP A 498 11.94 -24.19 -2.17
C TRP A 498 12.53 -25.57 -2.41
N THR A 499 12.39 -26.42 -1.43
CA THR A 499 12.71 -27.84 -1.59
C THR A 499 11.45 -28.65 -1.88
N ARG A 500 11.57 -29.69 -2.68
CA ARG A 500 10.47 -30.61 -2.95
C ARG A 500 9.94 -31.23 -1.65
N ALA A 501 10.83 -31.60 -0.72
CA ALA A 501 10.44 -32.17 0.57
C ALA A 501 9.55 -31.25 1.43
N GLN A 502 9.78 -29.93 1.38
CA GLN A 502 8.89 -28.99 2.07
C GLN A 502 7.48 -28.98 1.45
N ALA A 503 7.41 -29.04 0.12
CA ALA A 503 6.14 -29.06 -0.58
C ALA A 503 5.38 -30.38 -0.34
N GLU A 504 6.10 -31.52 -0.33
CA GLU A 504 5.54 -32.86 -0.02
C GLU A 504 4.94 -32.89 1.40
N ALA A 505 5.68 -32.37 2.41
CA ALA A 505 5.15 -32.29 3.77
C ALA A 505 3.85 -31.47 3.85
N MET A 506 3.75 -30.34 3.11
CA MET A 506 2.52 -29.53 3.03
C MET A 506 1.40 -30.21 2.24
N HIS A 507 1.73 -31.08 1.30
CA HIS A 507 0.76 -31.85 0.55
C HIS A 507 0.14 -32.97 1.40
N GLU A 508 0.96 -33.61 2.24
CA GLU A 508 0.55 -34.63 3.21
C GLU A 508 -0.24 -34.01 4.39
N ASP A 509 0.22 -32.84 4.87
CA ASP A 509 -0.42 -32.11 5.96
C ASP A 509 -0.71 -30.64 5.55
N PRO A 510 -1.91 -30.30 5.04
CA PRO A 510 -2.28 -28.95 4.64
C PRO A 510 -2.19 -27.89 5.76
N TRP A 511 -2.19 -28.28 7.03
CA TRP A 511 -2.04 -27.35 8.16
C TRP A 511 -0.64 -26.71 8.24
N LEU A 512 0.33 -27.26 7.51
CA LEU A 512 1.64 -26.65 7.32
C LEU A 512 1.63 -25.49 6.32
N VAL A 513 0.58 -25.32 5.52
CA VAL A 513 0.37 -24.17 4.64
C VAL A 513 -0.09 -22.99 5.49
N ARG A 514 0.78 -22.00 5.70
CA ARG A 514 0.56 -20.90 6.65
C ARG A 514 0.56 -19.52 6.01
N GLU A 515 1.34 -19.36 4.95
CA GLU A 515 1.61 -18.07 4.31
C GLU A 515 1.41 -18.16 2.79
N LEU A 516 1.38 -17.01 2.11
CA LEU A 516 1.17 -16.90 0.68
C LEU A 516 2.09 -17.84 -0.14
N GLU A 517 3.38 -17.83 0.15
CA GLU A 517 4.36 -18.63 -0.58
C GLU A 517 4.12 -20.14 -0.46
N ASP A 518 3.58 -20.60 0.68
CA ASP A 518 3.26 -22.01 0.90
C ASP A 518 2.16 -22.50 -0.05
N HIS A 519 1.20 -21.62 -0.40
CA HIS A 519 0.14 -21.91 -1.36
C HIS A 519 0.72 -22.20 -2.76
N VAL A 520 1.67 -21.41 -3.21
CA VAL A 520 2.35 -21.63 -4.50
C VAL A 520 3.20 -22.90 -4.41
N ARG A 521 3.95 -23.07 -3.32
CA ARG A 521 4.87 -24.19 -3.10
C ARG A 521 4.14 -25.53 -3.15
N VAL A 522 3.06 -25.72 -2.39
CA VAL A 522 2.32 -26.99 -2.33
C VAL A 522 1.62 -27.31 -3.65
N ASN A 523 1.15 -26.28 -4.37
CA ASN A 523 0.49 -26.49 -5.66
C ASN A 523 1.47 -26.66 -6.83
N SER A 524 2.76 -26.39 -6.63
CA SER A 524 3.79 -26.64 -7.63
C SER A 524 4.31 -28.08 -7.67
N LEU A 525 3.81 -28.97 -6.77
CA LEU A 525 4.13 -30.38 -6.82
C LEU A 525 3.52 -31.07 -8.02
N PRO A 526 4.22 -32.03 -8.66
CA PRO A 526 3.64 -32.91 -9.67
C PRO A 526 2.42 -33.68 -9.15
N GLU A 527 2.42 -34.05 -7.90
CA GLU A 527 1.33 -34.76 -7.21
C GLU A 527 0.06 -33.89 -7.06
N ALA A 528 0.22 -32.56 -7.09
CA ALA A 528 -0.89 -31.60 -7.06
C ALA A 528 -1.49 -31.32 -8.46
N LEU A 529 -0.84 -31.76 -9.55
CA LEU A 529 -1.30 -31.53 -10.92
C LEU A 529 -2.77 -31.85 -11.15
N PRO A 530 -3.32 -32.99 -10.69
CA PRO A 530 -4.73 -33.34 -10.95
C PRO A 530 -5.72 -32.27 -10.48
N ARG A 531 -5.45 -31.61 -9.34
CA ARG A 531 -6.33 -30.55 -8.81
C ARG A 531 -6.09 -29.21 -9.53
N VAL A 532 -4.83 -28.87 -9.84
CA VAL A 532 -4.50 -27.60 -10.49
C VAL A 532 -4.96 -27.58 -11.95
N THR A 533 -4.90 -28.72 -12.63
CA THR A 533 -5.30 -28.87 -14.03
C THR A 533 -6.78 -29.21 -14.23
N ALA A 534 -7.56 -29.34 -13.15
CA ALA A 534 -9.00 -29.62 -13.24
C ALA A 534 -9.79 -28.56 -14.02
N ALA A 535 -9.26 -27.35 -14.11
CA ALA A 535 -9.81 -26.24 -14.90
C ALA A 535 -9.55 -26.37 -16.40
N LEU A 536 -8.70 -27.31 -16.85
CA LEU A 536 -8.37 -27.52 -18.26
C LEU A 536 -9.42 -28.39 -18.96
N GLY A 537 -9.41 -28.37 -20.30
CA GLY A 537 -10.28 -29.21 -21.13
C GLY A 537 -11.62 -28.57 -21.50
N GLY A 538 -11.86 -27.33 -21.17
CA GLY A 538 -13.04 -26.59 -21.63
C GLY A 538 -12.96 -26.19 -23.12
N PRO A 539 -14.02 -25.59 -23.66
CA PRO A 539 -14.10 -25.19 -25.05
C PRO A 539 -13.05 -24.12 -25.38
N ARG A 540 -12.56 -24.12 -26.62
CA ARG A 540 -11.66 -23.07 -27.10
C ARG A 540 -12.44 -21.82 -27.47
N THR A 541 -11.85 -20.65 -27.22
CA THR A 541 -12.41 -19.35 -27.57
C THR A 541 -11.27 -18.37 -27.91
N THR A 542 -11.60 -17.27 -28.54
CA THR A 542 -10.67 -16.13 -28.71
C THR A 542 -10.87 -15.11 -27.58
N LEU A 543 -9.90 -14.20 -27.36
CA LEU A 543 -10.06 -13.14 -26.36
C LEU A 543 -11.28 -12.24 -26.63
N ALA A 544 -11.53 -11.94 -27.92
CA ALA A 544 -12.65 -11.11 -28.34
C ALA A 544 -14.01 -11.80 -28.14
N GLU A 545 -14.09 -13.11 -28.37
CA GLU A 545 -15.31 -13.90 -28.11
C GLU A 545 -15.56 -14.10 -26.61
N ALA A 546 -14.49 -14.24 -25.82
CA ALA A 546 -14.60 -14.39 -24.36
C ALA A 546 -15.13 -13.11 -23.71
N PHE A 547 -14.73 -11.94 -24.21
CA PHE A 547 -15.09 -10.64 -23.62
C PHE A 547 -15.60 -9.67 -24.70
N PRO A 548 -16.76 -9.96 -25.31
CA PRO A 548 -17.27 -9.21 -26.46
C PRO A 548 -17.52 -7.75 -26.08
N ASP A 549 -16.89 -6.84 -26.83
CA ASP A 549 -17.07 -5.37 -26.71
C ASP A 549 -16.88 -4.81 -25.27
N TRP A 550 -16.12 -5.49 -24.42
CA TRP A 550 -15.92 -5.04 -23.04
C TRP A 550 -15.29 -3.64 -22.95
N PRO A 551 -14.18 -3.31 -23.67
CA PRO A 551 -13.63 -1.95 -23.68
C PRO A 551 -14.64 -0.91 -24.16
N GLY A 552 -15.44 -1.22 -25.16
CA GLY A 552 -16.52 -0.37 -25.63
C GLY A 552 -17.63 -0.16 -24.61
N ARG A 553 -17.98 -1.19 -23.82
CA ARG A 553 -18.93 -1.06 -22.69
C ARG A 553 -18.40 -0.11 -21.61
N VAL A 554 -17.12 -0.26 -21.25
CA VAL A 554 -16.47 0.63 -20.27
C VAL A 554 -16.45 2.06 -20.78
N GLY A 555 -16.05 2.28 -22.04
CA GLY A 555 -16.03 3.61 -22.64
C GLY A 555 -17.39 4.29 -22.73
N ARG A 556 -18.43 3.53 -23.11
CA ARG A 556 -19.81 4.04 -23.13
C ARG A 556 -20.34 4.36 -21.72
N ALA A 557 -19.99 3.55 -20.73
CA ALA A 557 -20.37 3.81 -19.35
C ALA A 557 -19.64 5.03 -18.79
N ALA A 558 -18.36 5.17 -19.07
CA ALA A 558 -17.54 6.29 -18.61
C ALA A 558 -18.08 7.63 -19.11
N ARG A 559 -18.49 7.75 -20.38
CA ARG A 559 -18.95 9.03 -20.98
C ARG A 559 -17.99 10.20 -20.69
N GLY A 560 -16.68 9.93 -20.68
CA GLY A 560 -15.66 10.89 -20.35
C GLY A 560 -15.43 11.14 -18.84
N ASP A 561 -16.04 10.34 -17.95
CA ASP A 561 -15.94 10.47 -16.50
C ASP A 561 -15.81 9.07 -15.84
N LEU A 562 -14.78 8.89 -15.02
CA LEU A 562 -14.47 7.64 -14.34
C LEU A 562 -15.62 7.11 -13.46
N ARG A 563 -16.47 8.01 -12.93
CA ARG A 563 -17.66 7.63 -12.16
C ARG A 563 -18.60 6.72 -12.94
N GLY A 564 -18.67 6.88 -14.25
CA GLY A 564 -19.46 6.00 -15.12
C GLY A 564 -18.92 4.58 -15.18
N SER A 565 -17.59 4.43 -15.28
CA SER A 565 -16.93 3.12 -15.21
C SER A 565 -17.14 2.45 -13.84
N LEU A 566 -17.00 3.22 -12.76
CA LEU A 566 -17.25 2.75 -11.39
C LEU A 566 -18.72 2.29 -11.22
N ALA A 567 -19.68 3.04 -11.77
CA ALA A 567 -21.09 2.68 -11.75
C ALA A 567 -21.37 1.38 -12.54
N LEU A 568 -20.73 1.21 -13.71
CA LEU A 568 -20.85 -0.05 -14.48
C LEU A 568 -20.41 -1.24 -13.64
N VAL A 569 -19.23 -1.16 -13.01
CA VAL A 569 -18.69 -2.27 -12.22
C VAL A 569 -19.58 -2.53 -10.99
N ARG A 570 -20.01 -1.49 -10.26
CA ARG A 570 -21.00 -1.62 -9.19
C ARG A 570 -22.25 -2.38 -9.63
N ASP A 571 -22.82 -2.00 -10.77
CA ASP A 571 -24.07 -2.59 -11.27
C ASP A 571 -23.89 -4.08 -11.64
N LEU A 572 -22.69 -4.49 -12.08
CA LEU A 572 -22.36 -5.90 -12.33
C LEU A 572 -22.29 -6.71 -11.04
N PHE A 573 -21.74 -6.16 -9.96
CA PHE A 573 -21.78 -6.80 -8.65
C PHE A 573 -23.21 -6.95 -8.13
N VAL A 574 -24.01 -5.89 -8.22
CA VAL A 574 -25.42 -5.91 -7.81
C VAL A 574 -26.21 -6.94 -8.63
N ALA A 575 -25.98 -7.03 -9.92
CA ALA A 575 -26.62 -8.04 -10.79
C ALA A 575 -26.28 -9.49 -10.38
N ALA A 576 -25.09 -9.71 -9.79
CA ALA A 576 -24.66 -11.00 -9.24
C ALA A 576 -25.23 -11.27 -7.82
N GLY A 577 -26.04 -10.36 -7.27
CA GLY A 577 -26.60 -10.46 -5.93
C GLY A 577 -25.67 -9.99 -4.80
N LEU A 578 -24.62 -9.25 -5.15
CA LEU A 578 -23.70 -8.59 -4.23
C LEU A 578 -24.11 -7.11 -4.14
N ASP A 579 -25.11 -6.84 -3.31
CA ASP A 579 -25.80 -5.54 -3.22
C ASP A 579 -25.15 -4.55 -2.23
N ARG A 580 -24.01 -4.92 -1.65
CA ARG A 580 -23.28 -4.12 -0.69
C ARG A 580 -21.79 -4.09 -1.03
N LEU A 581 -21.30 -2.90 -1.40
CA LEU A 581 -19.91 -2.68 -1.81
C LEU A 581 -19.34 -1.55 -0.95
N VAL A 582 -18.61 -1.90 0.11
CA VAL A 582 -18.12 -0.92 1.06
C VAL A 582 -16.70 -0.50 0.70
N LEU A 583 -16.51 0.78 0.47
CA LEU A 583 -15.22 1.39 0.17
C LEU A 583 -14.67 2.04 1.44
N VAL A 584 -13.54 1.54 1.93
CA VAL A 584 -12.79 2.11 3.06
C VAL A 584 -11.66 2.95 2.49
N ASP A 585 -11.64 4.24 2.84
CA ASP A 585 -10.54 5.13 2.47
C ASP A 585 -9.32 4.84 3.36
N GLN A 586 -8.27 4.30 2.76
CA GLN A 586 -7.00 3.99 3.40
C GLN A 586 -5.94 5.08 3.15
N THR A 587 -6.34 6.20 2.56
CA THR A 587 -5.45 7.31 2.22
C THR A 587 -4.96 7.99 3.49
N SER A 588 -3.72 7.74 3.88
CA SER A 588 -3.06 8.49 4.95
C SER A 588 -2.50 9.82 4.43
N ARG A 589 -2.01 10.64 5.36
CA ARG A 589 -1.33 11.89 5.01
C ARG A 589 -0.13 11.68 4.07
N ASP A 590 0.61 10.59 4.23
CA ASP A 590 1.76 10.27 3.38
C ASP A 590 1.34 10.02 1.92
N HIS A 591 0.16 9.42 1.70
CA HIS A 591 -0.43 9.24 0.37
C HIS A 591 -0.90 10.58 -0.22
N ALA A 592 -1.64 11.36 0.56
CA ALA A 592 -2.18 12.65 0.12
C ALA A 592 -1.06 13.64 -0.27
N ASP A 593 0.07 13.62 0.44
CA ASP A 593 1.22 14.49 0.15
C ASP A 593 1.90 14.20 -1.19
N VAL A 594 1.76 12.99 -1.70
CA VAL A 594 2.26 12.58 -3.03
C VAL A 594 1.16 12.53 -4.09
N GLY A 595 -0.07 12.92 -3.74
CA GLY A 595 -1.18 13.06 -4.68
C GLY A 595 -1.81 11.73 -5.11
N ILE A 596 -1.78 10.70 -4.25
CA ILE A 596 -2.41 9.40 -4.50
C ILE A 596 -3.47 9.08 -3.45
N SER A 597 -4.38 8.20 -3.80
CA SER A 597 -5.40 7.65 -2.91
C SER A 597 -5.27 6.13 -2.84
N VAL A 598 -5.61 5.56 -1.69
CA VAL A 598 -5.69 4.12 -1.49
C VAL A 598 -7.05 3.75 -0.93
N VAL A 599 -7.68 2.75 -1.52
CA VAL A 599 -9.01 2.28 -1.15
C VAL A 599 -9.00 0.78 -0.94
N LYS A 600 -9.67 0.31 0.11
CA LYS A 600 -10.04 -1.10 0.30
C LYS A 600 -11.51 -1.29 -0.04
N ALA A 601 -11.81 -2.15 -0.99
CA ALA A 601 -13.17 -2.61 -1.26
C ALA A 601 -13.48 -3.85 -0.40
N VAL A 602 -14.57 -3.79 0.35
CA VAL A 602 -15.10 -4.90 1.16
C VAL A 602 -16.48 -5.24 0.64
N VAL A 603 -16.62 -6.45 0.10
CA VAL A 603 -17.86 -6.92 -0.53
C VAL A 603 -18.37 -8.13 0.24
N PRO A 604 -19.37 -7.98 1.12
CA PRO A 604 -20.00 -9.09 1.82
C PRO A 604 -20.48 -10.18 0.84
N HIS A 605 -20.35 -11.44 1.23
CA HIS A 605 -20.67 -12.62 0.42
C HIS A 605 -19.78 -12.90 -0.79
N SER A 606 -18.79 -12.05 -1.11
CA SER A 606 -17.72 -12.44 -2.02
C SER A 606 -16.77 -13.44 -1.35
N LEU A 607 -16.06 -14.25 -2.15
CA LEU A 607 -15.08 -15.18 -1.62
C LEU A 607 -13.78 -14.43 -1.30
N PRO A 608 -13.35 -14.41 -0.04
CA PRO A 608 -12.11 -13.74 0.32
C PRO A 608 -10.88 -14.55 -0.13
N MET A 609 -9.84 -13.86 -0.57
CA MET A 609 -8.53 -14.48 -0.76
C MET A 609 -7.87 -14.64 0.61
N CYS A 610 -7.72 -15.88 1.06
CA CYS A 610 -7.19 -16.22 2.38
C CYS A 610 -5.91 -17.01 2.25
N PHE A 611 -4.87 -16.58 2.96
CA PHE A 611 -3.60 -17.29 3.03
C PHE A 611 -3.47 -18.06 4.34
N GLY A 612 -3.02 -19.31 4.22
CA GLY A 612 -2.94 -20.26 5.33
C GLY A 612 -4.21 -21.11 5.51
N HIS A 613 -4.04 -22.42 5.61
CA HIS A 613 -5.15 -23.39 5.74
C HIS A 613 -6.03 -23.13 6.96
N ALA A 614 -5.42 -22.73 8.08
CA ALA A 614 -6.13 -22.37 9.30
C ALA A 614 -6.95 -21.05 9.19
N HIS A 615 -6.72 -20.24 8.17
CA HIS A 615 -7.36 -18.92 8.03
C HIS A 615 -8.33 -18.85 6.86
N GLN A 616 -8.61 -19.95 6.20
CA GLN A 616 -9.52 -20.05 5.05
C GLN A 616 -10.98 -19.89 5.50
N ARG A 617 -11.50 -18.66 5.52
CA ARG A 617 -12.86 -18.31 5.97
C ARG A 617 -13.89 -18.46 4.86
N LEU A 618 -14.13 -19.69 4.43
CA LEU A 618 -15.05 -20.03 3.33
C LEU A 618 -16.36 -20.67 3.80
N ALA A 619 -16.52 -20.91 5.09
CA ALA A 619 -17.77 -21.45 5.61
C ALA A 619 -18.88 -20.37 5.63
N GLY A 620 -20.09 -20.75 5.24
CA GLY A 620 -21.27 -19.88 5.27
C GLY A 620 -21.34 -18.86 4.14
N LEU A 621 -20.67 -19.11 3.01
CA LEU A 621 -20.75 -18.30 1.80
C LEU A 621 -21.67 -18.95 0.77
N PRO A 622 -22.95 -18.48 0.60
CA PRO A 622 -23.94 -19.13 -0.25
C PRO A 622 -23.55 -19.22 -1.73
N ARG A 623 -22.71 -18.28 -2.21
CA ARG A 623 -22.22 -18.31 -3.61
C ARG A 623 -21.27 -19.47 -3.85
N LEU A 624 -20.41 -19.79 -2.87
CA LEU A 624 -19.57 -20.99 -2.95
C LEU A 624 -20.41 -22.25 -2.97
N ASP A 625 -21.40 -22.37 -2.08
CA ASP A 625 -22.31 -23.54 -2.05
C ASP A 625 -23.01 -23.73 -3.40
N ARG A 626 -23.48 -22.64 -4.04
CA ARG A 626 -24.08 -22.70 -5.39
C ARG A 626 -23.05 -23.12 -6.46
N ALA A 627 -21.83 -22.62 -6.40
CA ALA A 627 -20.77 -22.96 -7.36
C ALA A 627 -20.36 -24.43 -7.27
N LEU A 628 -20.35 -24.99 -6.06
CA LEU A 628 -20.04 -26.41 -5.82
C LEU A 628 -21.20 -27.35 -6.20
N ALA A 629 -22.42 -26.85 -6.22
CA ALA A 629 -23.60 -27.70 -6.52
C ALA A 629 -23.48 -28.39 -7.90
N GLY A 630 -23.70 -29.70 -7.94
CA GLY A 630 -23.58 -30.51 -9.16
C GLY A 630 -22.15 -30.80 -9.62
N THR A 631 -21.13 -30.45 -8.81
CA THR A 631 -19.72 -30.81 -9.05
C THR A 631 -19.30 -31.98 -8.17
N PRO A 632 -18.20 -32.68 -8.48
CA PRO A 632 -17.60 -33.67 -7.57
C PRO A 632 -17.20 -33.06 -6.21
N GLN A 633 -17.08 -31.74 -6.11
CA GLN A 633 -16.73 -31.05 -4.88
C GLN A 633 -17.92 -30.75 -3.95
N ALA A 634 -19.16 -30.99 -4.38
CA ALA A 634 -20.38 -30.66 -3.64
C ALA A 634 -20.47 -31.28 -2.23
N ALA A 635 -19.84 -32.44 -2.04
CA ALA A 635 -19.80 -33.13 -0.73
C ALA A 635 -18.70 -32.64 0.21
N ARG A 636 -17.71 -31.84 -0.31
CA ARG A 636 -16.59 -31.33 0.50
C ARG A 636 -17.06 -30.22 1.44
N ARG A 637 -16.33 -30.05 2.50
CA ARG A 637 -16.53 -28.97 3.50
C ARG A 637 -15.22 -28.25 3.76
N PRO A 638 -15.25 -26.96 4.14
CA PRO A 638 -14.04 -26.25 4.52
C PRO A 638 -13.39 -26.87 5.76
N PRO A 639 -12.07 -26.76 5.93
CA PRO A 639 -11.15 -26.10 5.00
C PRO A 639 -10.93 -26.92 3.72
N TYR A 640 -10.84 -26.21 2.59
CA TYR A 640 -10.59 -26.82 1.28
C TYR A 640 -9.10 -26.88 0.97
N ASP A 641 -8.74 -27.54 -0.14
CA ASP A 641 -7.35 -27.51 -0.63
C ASP A 641 -6.84 -26.07 -0.80
N PRO A 642 -5.60 -25.79 -0.42
CA PRO A 642 -4.99 -24.49 -0.66
C PRO A 642 -5.03 -24.10 -2.15
N HIS A 643 -5.39 -22.85 -2.46
CA HIS A 643 -5.40 -22.36 -3.84
C HIS A 643 -3.97 -22.08 -4.36
N PRO A 644 -3.71 -22.17 -5.68
CA PRO A 644 -2.37 -21.93 -6.25
C PRO A 644 -2.06 -20.45 -6.52
N PHE A 645 -2.86 -19.52 -6.06
CA PHE A 645 -2.70 -18.09 -6.31
C PHE A 645 -1.59 -17.51 -5.43
N PRO A 646 -0.62 -16.70 -5.99
CA PRO A 646 0.47 -16.05 -5.26
C PRO A 646 0.02 -14.83 -4.47
#